data_0ed269ee5fac36f2d693e9fa29b9c799
#
_entry.id   0ed269ee5fac36f2d693e9fa29b9c799
#
_cell.length_a   1.000
_cell.length_b   1.000
_cell.length_c   1.000
_cell.angle_alpha   90.00
_cell.angle_beta   90.00
_cell.angle_gamma   90.00
#
_symmetry.space_group_name_H-M   'P 1'
#
loop_
_entity.id
_entity.type
_entity.pdbx_description
1 polymer ?
#
loop_
_entity_poly.entity_id
_entity_poly.type
_entity_poly.pdbx_seq_one_letter_code
_entity_poly.pdbx_strand_id
1 'polypeptide(L)'
;MNGRDHHLLVHGGAFAALGDEGEAVVAVRGAVPKGLFVRDARHLSRWQLALDGAAPDVLVPASGEETLRCVLAPRSGPGEPPAYTVFREQALSDGCLVDRLRVVRNTPAAAPLRIALTVDADFADLFELRSDHRTYVKAALQRSRELLDDGVEFGYRRGGWLARTRITATPAPEAVEETGTGARRLVWTLDPDAAGEAVLTVRVRALPGDAPAPRTPPATVADAVARRARSVEEYRAGVRLPASEPALAAAADRGLTELALLQVEAAGPEGEALLVPGAGVPWYAALFGRDALLASLFVLPYRAAPAAATLLALAATQAPDDPDAADPAARPGRIVHEVRHGELAHFGQVPYGRYYGSVDATPLFLVLLGAYTEQTGQAALARRLEPHARAAVGWMLDHGGLATSGYLLHRADEGGHAHHHWKDSPGALCRADGSRPVGAVTSAGAQGYAYDALRRVAQLARTVWADVPYADLCDQAAADLRDRFQRDFWLEPQGFPALALDADGRPLDALASDAGHLLWSGLLDKEYGEVVGRRLLEPDFFSGWGVRTLAAGQPAYHPLGYHRGAVWPHDNALAALGLARYGLHDEARRVAAAFAEAASLTGGGLPSVAAGYDRADSPAPVPHPYASVRESRVAATPLALLTAVGGV
;
A
#
# COMPACT_ATOMS: atom_id res chain seq x y z
N MET A 1 18.93 -14.69 5.06
CA MET A 1 17.76 -14.37 5.91
C MET A 1 17.90 -12.91 6.29
N ASN A 2 17.17 -12.01 5.62
CA ASN A 2 17.14 -10.61 6.02
C ASN A 2 16.40 -10.54 7.35
N GLY A 3 17.12 -10.21 8.44
CA GLY A 3 16.57 -10.00 9.76
C GLY A 3 15.62 -8.81 9.76
N ARG A 4 14.38 -9.05 9.37
CA ARG A 4 13.29 -8.14 9.75
C ARG A 4 13.00 -8.44 11.21
N ASP A 5 13.25 -7.48 12.08
CA ASP A 5 12.99 -7.60 13.53
C ASP A 5 11.49 -7.73 13.87
N HIS A 6 10.64 -8.10 12.89
CA HIS A 6 9.20 -8.19 13.07
C HIS A 6 8.51 -9.06 12.01
N HIS A 7 7.40 -9.67 12.42
CA HIS A 7 6.47 -10.44 11.58
C HIS A 7 5.18 -9.64 11.41
N LEU A 8 4.58 -9.69 10.22
CA LEU A 8 3.36 -8.94 9.88
C LEU A 8 2.17 -9.87 9.66
N LEU A 9 1.11 -9.63 10.43
CA LEU A 9 -0.23 -10.13 10.15
C LEU A 9 -1.07 -8.98 9.58
N VAL A 10 -1.78 -9.20 8.47
CA VAL A 10 -2.56 -8.16 7.77
C VAL A 10 -3.94 -8.68 7.41
N HIS A 11 -4.99 -7.90 7.69
CA HIS A 11 -6.35 -8.18 7.22
C HIS A 11 -7.27 -6.96 7.40
N GLY A 12 -8.00 -6.59 6.34
CA GLY A 12 -9.13 -5.65 6.41
C GLY A 12 -8.75 -4.25 6.92
N GLY A 13 -7.66 -3.66 6.43
CA GLY A 13 -7.17 -2.33 6.86
C GLY A 13 -6.48 -2.32 8.23
N ALA A 14 -6.35 -3.49 8.87
CA ALA A 14 -5.59 -3.67 10.10
C ALA A 14 -4.28 -4.42 9.85
N PHE A 15 -3.25 -4.11 10.63
CA PHE A 15 -2.04 -4.93 10.67
C PHE A 15 -1.48 -5.03 12.09
N ALA A 16 -0.85 -6.16 12.38
CA ALA A 16 -0.08 -6.36 13.60
C ALA A 16 1.38 -6.64 13.23
N ALA A 17 2.31 -5.85 13.80
CA ALA A 17 3.75 -6.05 13.69
C ALA A 17 4.27 -6.58 15.03
N LEU A 18 4.78 -7.80 15.05
CA LEU A 18 5.16 -8.55 16.25
C LEU A 18 6.59 -9.08 16.12
N GLY A 19 7.29 -9.26 17.24
CA GLY A 19 8.64 -9.82 17.26
C GLY A 19 8.68 -11.34 17.29
N ASP A 20 9.88 -11.89 17.51
CA ASP A 20 10.17 -13.33 17.46
C ASP A 20 9.49 -14.15 18.57
N GLU A 21 9.09 -13.51 19.65
CA GLU A 21 8.28 -14.12 20.74
C GLU A 21 6.77 -13.90 20.50
N GLY A 22 6.38 -13.23 19.41
CA GLY A 22 5.01 -12.72 19.20
C GLY A 22 4.69 -11.50 20.10
N GLU A 23 5.71 -10.74 20.47
CA GLU A 23 5.63 -9.57 21.35
C GLU A 23 5.50 -8.24 20.57
N ALA A 24 4.97 -7.23 21.23
CA ALA A 24 5.14 -5.84 20.86
C ALA A 24 5.79 -5.08 22.02
N VAL A 25 6.90 -4.42 21.75
CA VAL A 25 7.61 -3.53 22.68
C VAL A 25 7.92 -2.22 21.98
N VAL A 26 8.11 -1.15 22.76
CA VAL A 26 8.44 0.17 22.21
C VAL A 26 9.71 0.06 21.37
N ALA A 27 9.58 0.30 20.08
CA ALA A 27 10.70 0.26 19.15
C ALA A 27 11.54 1.53 19.21
N VAL A 28 12.82 1.41 18.85
CA VAL A 28 13.70 2.55 18.61
C VAL A 28 13.15 3.35 17.39
N ARG A 29 13.23 4.69 17.43
CA ARG A 29 12.83 5.56 16.31
C ARG A 29 13.45 5.11 14.99
N GLY A 30 12.62 5.00 13.94
CA GLY A 30 13.05 4.65 12.58
C GLY A 30 12.91 3.17 12.20
N ALA A 31 12.65 2.27 13.14
CA ALA A 31 12.25 0.89 12.84
C ALA A 31 10.73 0.81 12.58
N VAL A 32 10.27 -0.28 11.94
CA VAL A 32 8.84 -0.56 11.84
C VAL A 32 8.27 -0.65 13.26
N PRO A 33 7.32 0.19 13.64
CA PRO A 33 6.78 0.19 15.00
C PRO A 33 6.00 -1.10 15.23
N LYS A 34 6.30 -1.80 16.34
CA LYS A 34 5.57 -3.00 16.76
C LYS A 34 4.22 -2.61 17.39
N GLY A 35 3.22 -3.47 17.24
CA GLY A 35 1.89 -3.31 17.80
C GLY A 35 0.76 -3.72 16.86
N LEU A 36 -0.47 -3.41 17.27
CA LEU A 36 -1.69 -3.53 16.45
C LEU A 36 -2.09 -2.14 15.96
N PHE A 37 -2.29 -2.01 14.64
CA PHE A 37 -2.61 -0.75 13.98
C PHE A 37 -3.94 -0.87 13.24
N VAL A 38 -4.80 0.12 13.42
CA VAL A 38 -6.08 0.26 12.73
C VAL A 38 -6.35 1.74 12.47
N ARG A 39 -6.70 2.12 11.23
CA ARG A 39 -7.06 3.50 10.85
C ARG A 39 -6.03 4.53 11.33
N ASP A 40 -4.76 4.31 11.00
CA ASP A 40 -3.61 5.16 11.29
C ASP A 40 -3.26 5.32 12.78
N ALA A 41 -3.90 4.59 13.69
CA ALA A 41 -3.61 4.63 15.13
C ALA A 41 -3.06 3.29 15.65
N ARG A 42 -2.11 3.35 16.59
CA ARG A 42 -1.59 2.19 17.31
C ARG A 42 -2.48 1.81 18.47
N HIS A 43 -3.30 0.78 18.30
CA HIS A 43 -4.22 0.26 19.31
C HIS A 43 -3.57 -0.67 20.33
N LEU A 44 -2.40 -1.21 20.06
CA LEU A 44 -1.62 -2.00 21.00
C LEU A 44 -0.16 -1.57 20.89
N SER A 45 0.40 -1.00 21.96
CA SER A 45 1.78 -0.50 21.99
C SER A 45 2.70 -1.39 22.82
N ARG A 46 2.13 -2.22 23.71
CA ARG A 46 2.87 -3.17 24.55
C ARG A 46 2.14 -4.50 24.63
N TRP A 47 2.87 -5.58 24.39
CA TRP A 47 2.40 -6.95 24.41
C TRP A 47 3.54 -7.87 24.84
N GLN A 48 3.77 -8.02 26.12
CA GLN A 48 4.93 -8.72 26.68
C GLN A 48 4.49 -9.86 27.59
N LEU A 49 4.89 -11.08 27.20
CA LEU A 49 4.67 -12.30 27.95
C LEU A 49 5.79 -12.49 28.98
N ALA A 50 5.45 -12.93 30.17
CA ALA A 50 6.37 -13.44 31.17
C ALA A 50 5.87 -14.78 31.70
N LEU A 51 6.78 -15.73 31.85
CA LEU A 51 6.55 -17.05 32.41
C LEU A 51 7.35 -17.12 33.73
N ASP A 52 6.69 -17.43 34.84
CA ASP A 52 7.26 -17.44 36.19
C ASP A 52 8.03 -16.14 36.54
N GLY A 53 7.48 -15.00 36.07
CA GLY A 53 8.02 -13.66 36.34
C GLY A 53 9.19 -13.22 35.45
N ALA A 54 9.64 -14.04 34.51
CA ALA A 54 10.74 -13.72 33.60
C ALA A 54 10.28 -13.75 32.12
N ALA A 55 11.03 -13.08 31.24
CA ALA A 55 10.86 -13.25 29.79
C ALA A 55 11.11 -14.72 29.41
N PRO A 56 10.30 -15.31 28.52
CA PRO A 56 10.48 -16.72 28.13
C PRO A 56 11.79 -16.92 27.34
N ASP A 57 12.29 -18.16 27.37
CA ASP A 57 13.29 -18.61 26.41
C ASP A 57 12.60 -19.00 25.11
N VAL A 58 13.13 -18.56 23.97
CA VAL A 58 12.62 -18.86 22.62
C VAL A 58 13.23 -20.15 22.13
N LEU A 59 12.43 -21.23 22.06
CA LEU A 59 12.85 -22.52 21.52
C LEU A 59 12.72 -22.55 19.99
N VAL A 60 11.64 -21.94 19.46
CA VAL A 60 11.40 -21.73 18.03
C VAL A 60 10.91 -20.30 17.84
N PRO A 61 11.63 -19.45 17.10
CA PRO A 61 11.19 -18.08 16.84
C PRO A 61 9.92 -18.05 16.02
N ALA A 62 9.19 -16.92 16.13
CA ALA A 62 7.94 -16.73 15.44
C ALA A 62 8.09 -16.88 13.92
N SER A 63 7.14 -17.53 13.29
CA SER A 63 7.07 -17.72 11.85
C SER A 63 5.63 -17.93 11.39
N GLY A 64 5.40 -17.68 10.09
CA GLY A 64 4.11 -17.83 9.46
C GLY A 64 3.48 -16.50 9.03
N GLU A 65 2.59 -16.55 8.04
CA GLU A 65 1.95 -15.38 7.44
C GLU A 65 0.46 -15.30 7.74
N GLU A 66 -0.18 -16.44 7.95
CA GLU A 66 -1.60 -16.52 8.31
C GLU A 66 -1.79 -16.59 9.80
N THR A 67 -0.96 -17.41 10.43
CA THR A 67 -0.87 -17.58 11.87
C THR A 67 0.59 -17.49 12.23
N LEU A 68 0.93 -16.56 13.08
CA LEU A 68 2.26 -16.45 13.64
C LEU A 68 2.38 -17.50 14.75
N ARG A 69 3.37 -18.39 14.64
CA ARG A 69 3.61 -19.46 15.61
C ARG A 69 5.01 -19.38 16.16
N CYS A 70 5.15 -19.53 17.48
CA CYS A 70 6.43 -19.69 18.15
C CYS A 70 6.32 -20.72 19.27
N VAL A 71 7.47 -21.25 19.71
CA VAL A 71 7.56 -22.18 20.85
C VAL A 71 8.46 -21.56 21.90
N LEU A 72 7.92 -21.45 23.11
CA LEU A 72 8.53 -20.77 24.22
C LEU A 72 8.66 -21.72 25.42
N ALA A 73 9.56 -21.42 26.34
CA ALA A 73 9.67 -22.12 27.62
C ALA A 73 9.95 -21.12 28.76
N PRO A 74 9.52 -21.42 29.99
CA PRO A 74 10.02 -20.68 31.15
C PRO A 74 11.52 -20.90 31.29
N ARG A 75 12.23 -19.89 31.77
CA ARG A 75 13.66 -20.00 32.05
C ARG A 75 13.92 -21.09 33.08
N SER A 76 14.89 -21.97 32.79
CA SER A 76 15.36 -23.01 33.68
C SER A 76 16.83 -22.78 34.07
N GLY A 77 17.28 -23.43 35.14
CA GLY A 77 18.66 -23.40 35.55
C GLY A 77 19.58 -24.09 34.54
N PRO A 78 20.90 -23.81 34.57
CA PRO A 78 21.85 -24.47 33.68
C PRO A 78 21.80 -26.01 33.81
N GLY A 79 21.45 -26.69 32.73
CA GLY A 79 21.35 -28.15 32.68
C GLY A 79 20.00 -28.73 33.16
N GLU A 80 19.08 -27.91 33.57
CA GLU A 80 17.72 -28.34 33.95
C GLU A 80 16.78 -28.18 32.75
N PRO A 81 16.04 -29.23 32.35
CA PRO A 81 15.06 -29.10 31.27
C PRO A 81 13.85 -28.26 31.74
N PRO A 82 13.25 -27.41 30.88
CA PRO A 82 12.08 -26.60 31.21
C PRO A 82 10.92 -27.49 31.65
N ALA A 83 10.28 -27.14 32.77
CA ALA A 83 9.13 -27.86 33.30
C ALA A 83 7.89 -27.75 32.41
N TYR A 84 7.83 -26.73 31.56
CA TYR A 84 6.73 -26.44 30.63
C TYR A 84 7.25 -26.07 29.24
N THR A 85 6.40 -26.34 28.24
CA THR A 85 6.52 -25.80 26.87
C THR A 85 5.26 -25.01 26.56
N VAL A 86 5.40 -23.81 25.99
CA VAL A 86 4.29 -22.96 25.58
C VAL A 86 4.29 -22.83 24.05
N PHE A 87 3.26 -23.38 23.41
CA PHE A 87 2.99 -23.19 21.99
C PHE A 87 2.10 -21.96 21.82
N ARG A 88 2.63 -20.91 21.22
CA ARG A 88 1.92 -19.65 21.00
C ARG A 88 1.48 -19.55 19.55
N GLU A 89 0.22 -19.19 19.34
CA GLU A 89 -0.37 -18.96 18.02
C GLU A 89 -1.12 -17.62 18.01
N GLN A 90 -0.82 -16.77 17.01
CA GLN A 90 -1.45 -15.47 16.87
C GLN A 90 -2.03 -15.30 15.47
N ALA A 91 -3.26 -14.77 15.36
CA ALA A 91 -3.92 -14.46 14.09
C ALA A 91 -4.68 -13.15 14.19
N LEU A 92 -4.78 -12.44 13.04
CA LEU A 92 -5.46 -11.15 12.92
C LEU A 92 -6.64 -11.26 11.96
N SER A 93 -7.81 -10.76 12.40
CA SER A 93 -8.98 -10.58 11.54
C SER A 93 -9.81 -9.40 12.03
N ASP A 94 -10.30 -8.55 11.11
CA ASP A 94 -11.24 -7.46 11.37
C ASP A 94 -10.84 -6.56 12.56
N GLY A 95 -9.56 -6.16 12.62
CA GLY A 95 -9.03 -5.34 13.72
C GLY A 95 -8.95 -6.04 15.08
N CYS A 96 -9.08 -7.38 15.10
CA CYS A 96 -8.93 -8.18 16.32
C CYS A 96 -7.75 -9.15 16.20
N LEU A 97 -6.74 -8.97 17.05
CA LEU A 97 -5.64 -9.92 17.24
C LEU A 97 -6.04 -10.96 18.27
N VAL A 98 -6.02 -12.23 17.90
CA VAL A 98 -6.25 -13.36 18.80
C VAL A 98 -4.93 -14.06 19.08
N ASP A 99 -4.60 -14.26 20.35
CA ASP A 99 -3.39 -14.89 20.83
C ASP A 99 -3.77 -16.12 21.69
N ARG A 100 -3.33 -17.30 21.27
CA ARG A 100 -3.57 -18.56 21.96
C ARG A 100 -2.28 -19.13 22.49
N LEU A 101 -2.23 -19.39 23.78
CA LEU A 101 -1.14 -20.06 24.48
C LEU A 101 -1.62 -21.47 24.88
N ARG A 102 -1.03 -22.51 24.29
CA ARG A 102 -1.20 -23.91 24.75
C ARG A 102 0.01 -24.28 25.58
N VAL A 103 -0.21 -24.48 26.86
CA VAL A 103 0.80 -24.83 27.86
C VAL A 103 0.82 -26.35 28.03
N VAL A 104 1.98 -26.94 27.84
CA VAL A 104 2.20 -28.40 28.01
C VAL A 104 3.15 -28.62 29.17
N ARG A 105 2.75 -29.45 30.12
CA ARG A 105 3.59 -29.85 31.26
C ARG A 105 4.59 -30.92 30.83
N ASN A 106 5.87 -30.67 30.99
CA ASN A 106 6.93 -31.62 30.67
C ASN A 106 7.35 -32.47 31.91
N THR A 107 7.21 -31.88 33.11
CA THR A 107 7.57 -32.52 34.38
C THR A 107 6.33 -32.76 35.20
N PRO A 108 5.92 -34.03 35.50
CA PRO A 108 4.65 -34.31 36.18
C PRO A 108 4.46 -33.63 37.53
N ALA A 109 5.53 -33.44 38.29
CA ALA A 109 5.50 -32.80 39.62
C ALA A 109 5.75 -31.29 39.59
N ALA A 110 5.73 -30.65 38.42
CA ALA A 110 5.93 -29.21 38.32
C ALA A 110 4.80 -28.44 39.01
N ALA A 111 5.16 -27.36 39.74
CA ALA A 111 4.19 -26.42 40.28
C ALA A 111 3.43 -25.70 39.15
N PRO A 112 2.19 -25.25 39.37
CA PRO A 112 1.42 -24.51 38.36
C PRO A 112 2.21 -23.34 37.75
N LEU A 113 2.12 -23.15 36.43
CA LEU A 113 2.84 -22.11 35.71
C LEU A 113 2.16 -20.75 35.91
N ARG A 114 2.91 -19.77 36.39
CA ARG A 114 2.44 -18.38 36.44
C ARG A 114 2.69 -17.69 35.10
N ILE A 115 1.64 -17.26 34.44
CA ILE A 115 1.68 -16.48 33.20
C ILE A 115 1.31 -15.03 33.52
N ALA A 116 2.10 -14.10 33.02
CA ALA A 116 1.76 -12.67 33.08
C ALA A 116 1.89 -12.05 31.69
N LEU A 117 0.90 -11.25 31.31
CA LEU A 117 0.89 -10.51 30.05
C LEU A 117 0.80 -9.01 30.35
N THR A 118 1.89 -8.28 30.07
CA THR A 118 1.91 -6.83 30.23
C THR A 118 1.44 -6.17 28.95
N VAL A 119 0.39 -5.33 29.05
CA VAL A 119 -0.32 -4.73 27.92
C VAL A 119 -0.46 -3.21 28.09
N ASP A 120 -0.41 -2.48 26.97
CA ASP A 120 -0.68 -1.03 26.91
C ASP A 120 -1.18 -0.61 25.54
N ALA A 121 -1.91 0.50 25.49
CA ALA A 121 -2.40 1.15 24.28
C ALA A 121 -2.11 2.65 24.36
N ASP A 122 -1.18 3.14 23.55
CA ASP A 122 -0.78 4.55 23.54
C ASP A 122 -1.56 5.41 22.54
N PHE A 123 -2.21 4.78 21.56
CA PHE A 123 -2.96 5.41 20.46
C PHE A 123 -2.12 6.41 19.67
N ALA A 124 -0.81 6.14 19.55
CA ALA A 124 0.08 6.97 18.77
C ALA A 124 -0.35 6.94 17.29
N ASP A 125 -0.42 8.12 16.69
CA ASP A 125 -0.66 8.25 15.25
C ASP A 125 0.54 7.73 14.45
N LEU A 126 0.32 7.16 13.26
CA LEU A 126 1.41 6.66 12.40
C LEU A 126 2.43 7.76 12.07
N PHE A 127 2.01 9.01 11.94
CA PHE A 127 2.92 10.13 11.68
C PHE A 127 3.80 10.48 12.89
N GLU A 128 3.39 10.17 14.12
CA GLU A 128 4.26 10.30 15.30
C GLU A 128 5.36 9.24 15.33
N LEU A 129 5.10 8.08 14.72
CA LEU A 129 5.99 6.92 14.72
C LEU A 129 6.97 6.94 13.53
N ARG A 130 6.65 7.67 12.46
CA ARG A 130 7.58 7.92 11.36
C ARG A 130 8.68 8.87 11.82
N SER A 131 9.90 8.65 11.33
CA SER A 131 11.03 9.56 11.58
C SER A 131 10.98 10.79 10.66
N ASP A 132 9.94 11.61 10.78
CA ASP A 132 9.77 12.83 9.99
C ASP A 132 10.32 14.09 10.70
N HIS A 133 10.97 13.91 11.87
CA HIS A 133 11.54 14.97 12.72
C HIS A 133 10.52 15.99 13.24
N ARG A 134 9.22 15.77 13.08
CA ARG A 134 8.16 16.64 13.60
C ARG A 134 7.81 16.28 15.04
N THR A 135 7.42 17.29 15.82
CA THR A 135 6.88 17.11 17.17
C THR A 135 5.46 17.62 17.18
N TYR A 136 4.52 16.77 17.56
CA TYR A 136 3.11 17.09 17.59
C TYR A 136 2.66 17.40 19.03
N VAL A 137 1.93 18.51 19.20
CA VAL A 137 1.36 18.90 20.50
C VAL A 137 -0.08 18.43 20.58
N LYS A 138 -0.39 17.60 21.57
CA LYS A 138 -1.72 17.04 21.81
C LYS A 138 -2.31 17.64 23.10
N ALA A 139 -3.01 18.76 22.96
CA ALA A 139 -3.66 19.42 24.09
C ALA A 139 -4.97 18.72 24.47
N ALA A 140 -5.35 18.79 25.76
CA ALA A 140 -6.63 18.33 26.29
C ALA A 140 -6.98 16.85 26.03
N LEU A 141 -5.97 16.00 25.92
CA LEU A 141 -6.19 14.56 25.79
C LEU A 141 -6.65 13.93 27.12
N GLN A 142 -7.55 12.96 27.01
CA GLN A 142 -8.02 12.15 28.13
C GLN A 142 -7.71 10.68 27.86
N ARG A 143 -7.20 9.98 28.86
CA ARG A 143 -6.97 8.53 28.82
C ARG A 143 -7.78 7.86 29.92
N SER A 144 -8.39 6.73 29.61
CA SER A 144 -9.08 5.86 30.57
C SER A 144 -8.52 4.45 30.53
N ARG A 145 -8.66 3.76 31.65
CA ARG A 145 -8.31 2.35 31.82
C ARG A 145 -9.38 1.72 32.70
N GLU A 146 -10.25 0.97 32.07
CA GLU A 146 -11.40 0.36 32.73
C GLU A 146 -11.11 -1.15 32.90
N LEU A 147 -11.32 -1.64 34.11
CA LEU A 147 -11.24 -3.07 34.40
C LEU A 147 -12.55 -3.73 33.97
N LEU A 148 -12.42 -4.86 33.29
CA LEU A 148 -13.52 -5.73 32.88
C LEU A 148 -13.44 -7.03 33.67
N ASP A 149 -14.54 -7.78 33.77
CA ASP A 149 -14.56 -9.08 34.44
C ASP A 149 -13.58 -10.09 33.81
N ASP A 150 -13.34 -9.95 32.49
CA ASP A 150 -12.46 -10.82 31.69
C ASP A 150 -11.22 -10.10 31.13
N GLY A 151 -10.90 -8.87 31.59
CA GLY A 151 -9.75 -8.15 31.08
C GLY A 151 -9.68 -6.65 31.37
N VAL A 152 -9.34 -5.85 30.35
CA VAL A 152 -9.17 -4.39 30.46
C VAL A 152 -9.55 -3.67 29.16
N GLU A 153 -10.14 -2.48 29.28
CA GLU A 153 -10.34 -1.55 28.16
C GLU A 153 -9.49 -0.30 28.36
N PHE A 154 -8.70 0.04 27.36
CA PHE A 154 -7.99 1.32 27.25
C PHE A 154 -8.81 2.27 26.39
N GLY A 155 -8.95 3.52 26.82
CA GLY A 155 -9.62 4.56 26.10
C GLY A 155 -8.73 5.79 25.91
N TYR A 156 -8.90 6.46 24.78
CA TYR A 156 -8.26 7.71 24.43
C TYR A 156 -9.28 8.63 23.76
N ARG A 157 -9.35 9.87 24.25
CA ARG A 157 -10.22 10.91 23.69
C ARG A 157 -9.47 12.23 23.60
N ARG A 158 -9.57 12.87 22.46
CA ARG A 158 -9.17 14.27 22.25
C ARG A 158 -10.28 14.97 21.46
N GLY A 159 -10.98 15.92 22.07
CA GLY A 159 -12.13 16.54 21.42
C GLY A 159 -13.14 15.52 20.88
N GLY A 160 -13.40 15.59 19.58
CA GLY A 160 -14.30 14.65 18.85
C GLY A 160 -13.65 13.32 18.48
N TRP A 161 -12.33 13.20 18.50
CA TRP A 161 -11.62 11.98 18.15
C TRP A 161 -11.56 10.99 19.33
N LEU A 162 -11.97 9.76 19.07
CA LEU A 162 -12.07 8.70 20.07
C LEU A 162 -11.44 7.40 19.55
N ALA A 163 -10.65 6.72 20.37
CA ALA A 163 -10.20 5.36 20.11
C ALA A 163 -10.22 4.56 21.41
N ARG A 164 -10.54 3.26 21.30
CA ARG A 164 -10.52 2.33 22.41
C ARG A 164 -9.87 1.01 22.01
N THR A 165 -9.28 0.32 22.97
CA THR A 165 -8.75 -1.02 22.78
C THR A 165 -9.24 -1.90 23.91
N ARG A 166 -9.99 -2.94 23.58
CA ARG A 166 -10.50 -3.92 24.56
C ARG A 166 -9.67 -5.19 24.47
N ILE A 167 -9.15 -5.60 25.63
CA ILE A 167 -8.35 -6.81 25.79
C ILE A 167 -9.12 -7.72 26.73
N THR A 168 -9.51 -8.91 26.25
CA THR A 168 -10.27 -9.91 27.01
C THR A 168 -9.59 -11.27 26.93
N ALA A 169 -9.78 -12.12 27.94
CA ALA A 169 -9.14 -13.42 28.00
C ALA A 169 -10.12 -14.55 28.42
N THR A 170 -9.80 -15.75 28.01
CA THR A 170 -10.48 -16.99 28.44
C THR A 170 -9.41 -18.04 28.77
N PRO A 171 -9.31 -18.48 30.03
CA PRO A 171 -10.05 -18.00 31.19
C PRO A 171 -9.77 -16.53 31.51
N ALA A 172 -10.64 -15.91 32.31
CA ALA A 172 -10.43 -14.57 32.84
C ALA A 172 -9.14 -14.49 33.66
N PRO A 173 -8.44 -13.32 33.71
CA PRO A 173 -7.26 -13.18 34.56
C PRO A 173 -7.64 -13.23 36.06
N GLU A 174 -6.80 -13.87 36.86
CA GLU A 174 -6.94 -13.89 38.32
C GLU A 174 -6.70 -12.51 38.95
N ALA A 175 -5.82 -11.74 38.32
CA ALA A 175 -5.50 -10.38 38.73
C ALA A 175 -5.15 -9.49 37.54
N VAL A 176 -5.49 -8.21 37.65
CA VAL A 176 -5.05 -7.14 36.74
C VAL A 176 -4.29 -6.11 37.56
N GLU A 177 -2.97 -6.14 37.49
CA GLU A 177 -2.06 -5.30 38.24
C GLU A 177 -1.72 -4.01 37.49
N GLU A 178 -1.59 -2.88 38.17
CA GLU A 178 -1.05 -1.66 37.61
C GLU A 178 0.48 -1.68 37.62
N THR A 179 1.10 -1.28 36.50
CA THR A 179 2.55 -1.10 36.44
C THR A 179 2.91 0.38 36.65
N GLY A 180 4.14 0.66 37.10
CA GLY A 180 4.61 2.05 37.31
C GLY A 180 4.59 2.94 36.04
N THR A 181 4.41 2.37 34.86
CA THR A 181 4.28 3.09 33.56
C THR A 181 2.83 3.33 33.16
N GLY A 182 1.85 2.85 33.94
CA GLY A 182 0.42 2.89 33.63
C GLY A 182 -0.06 1.77 32.71
N ALA A 183 0.80 0.87 32.26
CA ALA A 183 0.41 -0.36 31.59
C ALA A 183 -0.31 -1.30 32.59
N ARG A 184 -1.04 -2.29 32.08
CA ARG A 184 -1.70 -3.32 32.89
C ARG A 184 -1.00 -4.64 32.73
N ARG A 185 -0.90 -5.41 33.82
CA ARG A 185 -0.38 -6.78 33.83
C ARG A 185 -1.51 -7.72 34.20
N LEU A 186 -1.92 -8.54 33.25
CA LEU A 186 -2.90 -9.59 33.44
C LEU A 186 -2.17 -10.84 33.91
N VAL A 187 -2.67 -11.52 34.95
CA VAL A 187 -1.99 -12.65 35.61
C VAL A 187 -2.90 -13.86 35.68
N TRP A 188 -2.33 -15.02 35.38
CA TRP A 188 -2.96 -16.34 35.49
C TRP A 188 -1.99 -17.31 36.15
N THR A 189 -2.55 -18.26 36.88
CA THR A 189 -1.86 -19.45 37.36
C THR A 189 -2.48 -20.66 36.66
N LEU A 190 -1.78 -21.23 35.69
CA LEU A 190 -2.28 -22.36 34.92
C LEU A 190 -1.75 -23.68 35.49
N ASP A 191 -2.69 -24.53 35.89
CA ASP A 191 -2.42 -25.92 36.28
C ASP A 191 -2.94 -26.82 35.18
N PRO A 192 -2.09 -27.39 34.28
CA PRO A 192 -2.52 -28.30 33.24
C PRO A 192 -3.30 -29.49 33.80
N ASP A 193 -4.33 -29.88 33.06
CA ASP A 193 -5.23 -30.98 33.40
C ASP A 193 -4.54 -32.37 33.45
N ALA A 194 -5.33 -33.44 33.56
CA ALA A 194 -4.84 -34.84 33.59
C ALA A 194 -4.14 -35.25 32.26
N ALA A 195 -4.45 -34.57 31.15
CA ALA A 195 -3.75 -34.73 29.86
C ALA A 195 -2.43 -33.94 29.81
N GLY A 196 -2.13 -33.12 30.83
CA GLY A 196 -0.93 -32.32 30.91
C GLY A 196 -0.99 -31.04 30.11
N GLU A 197 -2.16 -30.53 29.72
CA GLU A 197 -2.35 -29.34 28.90
C GLU A 197 -3.28 -28.31 29.56
N ALA A 198 -3.00 -27.03 29.28
CA ALA A 198 -3.87 -25.91 29.57
C ALA A 198 -3.88 -24.91 28.41
N VAL A 199 -4.98 -24.20 28.20
CA VAL A 199 -5.12 -23.23 27.11
C VAL A 199 -5.57 -21.88 27.66
N LEU A 200 -4.85 -20.83 27.26
CA LEU A 200 -5.23 -19.44 27.47
C LEU A 200 -5.42 -18.77 26.10
N THR A 201 -6.57 -18.11 25.92
CA THR A 201 -6.84 -17.32 24.71
C THR A 201 -7.06 -15.87 25.07
N VAL A 202 -6.28 -14.95 24.51
CA VAL A 202 -6.42 -13.51 24.72
C VAL A 202 -6.80 -12.84 23.41
N ARG A 203 -7.73 -11.89 23.46
CA ARG A 203 -8.22 -11.14 22.30
C ARG A 203 -7.97 -9.66 22.51
N VAL A 204 -7.33 -9.02 21.53
CA VAL A 204 -7.10 -7.56 21.48
C VAL A 204 -7.95 -7.00 20.37
N ARG A 205 -8.97 -6.23 20.72
CA ARG A 205 -9.89 -5.62 19.77
C ARG A 205 -9.67 -4.12 19.68
N ALA A 206 -9.30 -3.64 18.49
CA ALA A 206 -9.27 -2.21 18.18
C ALA A 206 -10.69 -1.69 17.95
N LEU A 207 -11.02 -0.53 18.52
CA LEU A 207 -12.32 0.13 18.44
C LEU A 207 -12.11 1.63 18.11
N PRO A 208 -11.77 1.98 16.85
CA PRO A 208 -11.70 3.38 16.42
C PRO A 208 -13.10 4.00 16.43
N GLY A 209 -13.21 5.28 16.87
CA GLY A 209 -14.49 5.94 17.12
C GLY A 209 -15.27 6.31 15.85
N ASP A 210 -14.59 6.41 14.72
CA ASP A 210 -15.15 6.75 13.41
C ASP A 210 -15.39 5.52 12.51
N ALA A 211 -15.10 4.32 13.03
CA ALA A 211 -15.31 3.09 12.26
C ALA A 211 -16.80 2.72 12.17
N PRO A 212 -17.21 2.02 11.10
CA PRO A 212 -18.52 1.38 11.04
C PRO A 212 -18.79 0.48 12.25
N ALA A 213 -20.08 0.17 12.48
CA ALA A 213 -20.47 -0.68 13.61
C ALA A 213 -19.62 -1.96 13.65
N PRO A 214 -19.02 -2.27 14.81
CA PRO A 214 -18.04 -3.32 14.90
C PRO A 214 -18.67 -4.70 14.63
N ARG A 215 -18.07 -5.48 13.73
CA ARG A 215 -18.41 -6.89 13.52
C ARG A 215 -18.16 -7.70 14.81
N THR A 216 -18.86 -8.80 15.00
CA THR A 216 -18.55 -9.74 16.10
C THR A 216 -17.09 -10.19 16.00
N PRO A 217 -16.25 -10.02 17.04
CA PRO A 217 -14.85 -10.41 16.96
C PRO A 217 -14.69 -11.94 16.82
N PRO A 218 -13.57 -12.42 16.24
CA PRO A 218 -13.24 -13.83 16.28
C PRO A 218 -13.04 -14.30 17.73
N ALA A 219 -13.59 -15.46 18.09
CA ALA A 219 -13.45 -16.01 19.42
C ALA A 219 -12.11 -16.75 19.60
N THR A 220 -11.62 -17.38 18.53
CA THR A 220 -10.43 -18.24 18.51
C THR A 220 -9.49 -17.86 17.36
N VAL A 221 -8.26 -18.35 17.40
CA VAL A 221 -7.31 -18.28 16.28
C VAL A 221 -7.90 -18.94 15.03
N ALA A 222 -8.56 -20.08 15.19
CA ALA A 222 -9.20 -20.78 14.07
C ALA A 222 -10.30 -19.93 13.40
N ASP A 223 -11.10 -19.20 14.18
CA ASP A 223 -12.12 -18.28 13.64
C ASP A 223 -11.47 -17.13 12.86
N ALA A 224 -10.38 -16.55 13.37
CA ALA A 224 -9.66 -15.49 12.69
C ALA A 224 -9.07 -15.97 11.35
N VAL A 225 -8.44 -17.15 11.35
CA VAL A 225 -7.91 -17.80 10.14
C VAL A 225 -9.03 -18.11 9.15
N ALA A 226 -10.15 -18.67 9.61
CA ALA A 226 -11.28 -18.98 8.74
C ALA A 226 -11.90 -17.74 8.08
N ARG A 227 -11.99 -16.61 8.81
CA ARG A 227 -12.47 -15.33 8.23
C ARG A 227 -11.53 -14.80 7.17
N ARG A 228 -10.23 -14.80 7.48
CA ARG A 228 -9.19 -14.41 6.52
C ARG A 228 -9.25 -15.29 5.26
N ALA A 229 -9.34 -16.60 5.41
CA ALA A 229 -9.45 -17.54 4.29
C ALA A 229 -10.69 -17.25 3.42
N ARG A 230 -11.85 -16.98 4.04
CA ARG A 230 -13.06 -16.57 3.31
C ARG A 230 -12.85 -15.27 2.51
N SER A 231 -12.25 -14.25 3.10
CA SER A 231 -11.96 -12.99 2.38
C SER A 231 -11.07 -13.23 1.15
N VAL A 232 -10.08 -14.11 1.27
CA VAL A 232 -9.21 -14.50 0.16
C VAL A 232 -9.99 -15.29 -0.90
N GLU A 233 -10.80 -16.25 -0.50
CA GLU A 233 -11.63 -17.06 -1.39
C GLU A 233 -12.64 -16.21 -2.16
N GLU A 234 -13.35 -15.30 -1.47
CA GLU A 234 -14.30 -14.36 -2.06
C GLU A 234 -13.61 -13.41 -3.06
N TYR A 235 -12.41 -12.92 -2.71
CA TYR A 235 -11.65 -12.05 -3.62
C TYR A 235 -11.16 -12.80 -4.86
N ARG A 236 -10.80 -14.07 -4.75
CA ARG A 236 -10.32 -14.92 -5.85
C ARG A 236 -11.45 -15.56 -6.67
N ALA A 237 -12.68 -15.49 -6.18
CA ALA A 237 -13.82 -16.15 -6.83
C ALA A 237 -13.99 -15.70 -8.29
N GLY A 238 -14.01 -16.66 -9.20
CA GLY A 238 -14.17 -16.43 -10.64
C GLY A 238 -12.91 -16.00 -11.39
N VAL A 239 -11.78 -15.75 -10.71
CA VAL A 239 -10.51 -15.43 -11.37
C VAL A 239 -9.91 -16.68 -12.00
N ARG A 240 -9.49 -16.55 -13.28
CA ARG A 240 -8.79 -17.60 -14.02
C ARG A 240 -7.46 -17.05 -14.51
N LEU A 241 -6.37 -17.68 -14.12
CA LEU A 241 -5.03 -17.33 -14.57
C LEU A 241 -4.61 -18.22 -15.74
N PRO A 242 -3.90 -17.68 -16.76
CA PRO A 242 -3.44 -18.46 -17.89
C PRO A 242 -2.38 -19.48 -17.45
N ALA A 243 -2.45 -20.70 -18.00
CA ALA A 243 -1.51 -21.78 -17.71
C ALA A 243 -0.21 -21.71 -18.56
N SER A 244 -0.16 -20.81 -19.55
CA SER A 244 0.98 -20.64 -20.44
C SER A 244 2.24 -20.12 -19.75
N GLU A 245 2.08 -19.37 -18.66
CA GLU A 245 3.17 -18.72 -17.90
C GLU A 245 3.11 -19.16 -16.42
N PRO A 246 3.49 -20.40 -16.09
CA PRO A 246 3.20 -20.99 -14.77
C PRO A 246 3.88 -20.27 -13.59
N ALA A 247 5.11 -19.79 -13.76
CA ALA A 247 5.83 -19.06 -12.70
C ALA A 247 5.17 -17.70 -12.44
N LEU A 248 4.78 -16.99 -13.49
CA LEU A 248 4.10 -15.71 -13.38
C LEU A 248 2.67 -15.88 -12.84
N ALA A 249 1.97 -16.96 -13.25
CA ALA A 249 0.65 -17.30 -12.71
C ALA A 249 0.71 -17.63 -11.21
N ALA A 250 1.74 -18.31 -10.74
CA ALA A 250 1.95 -18.55 -9.32
C ALA A 250 2.19 -17.24 -8.53
N ALA A 251 2.98 -16.31 -9.09
CA ALA A 251 3.18 -14.98 -8.51
C ALA A 251 1.87 -14.16 -8.50
N ALA A 252 1.06 -14.25 -9.55
CA ALA A 252 -0.26 -13.61 -9.64
C ALA A 252 -1.25 -14.19 -8.63
N ASP A 253 -1.24 -15.50 -8.41
CA ASP A 253 -2.06 -16.19 -7.41
C ASP A 253 -1.71 -15.71 -5.99
N ARG A 254 -0.41 -15.59 -5.70
CA ARG A 254 0.07 -14.96 -4.45
C ARG A 254 -0.37 -13.51 -4.35
N GLY A 255 -0.25 -12.74 -5.43
CA GLY A 255 -0.69 -11.34 -5.51
C GLY A 255 -2.18 -11.17 -5.22
N LEU A 256 -3.04 -12.03 -5.74
CA LEU A 256 -4.48 -12.03 -5.43
C LEU A 256 -4.75 -12.25 -3.94
N THR A 257 -3.99 -13.14 -3.30
CA THR A 257 -4.07 -13.35 -1.86
C THR A 257 -3.68 -12.09 -1.08
N GLU A 258 -2.59 -11.43 -1.46
CA GLU A 258 -2.15 -10.19 -0.81
C GLU A 258 -3.14 -9.04 -1.04
N LEU A 259 -3.70 -8.91 -2.24
CA LEU A 259 -4.73 -7.91 -2.55
C LEU A 259 -6.00 -8.10 -1.70
N ALA A 260 -6.43 -9.34 -1.48
CA ALA A 260 -7.56 -9.65 -0.59
C ALA A 260 -7.30 -9.17 0.85
N LEU A 261 -6.07 -9.31 1.33
CA LEU A 261 -5.69 -8.94 2.70
C LEU A 261 -5.46 -7.43 2.88
N LEU A 262 -5.07 -6.75 1.81
CA LEU A 262 -4.82 -5.31 1.78
C LEU A 262 -6.09 -4.46 1.54
N GLN A 263 -7.27 -5.08 1.45
CA GLN A 263 -8.52 -4.32 1.30
C GLN A 263 -8.76 -3.40 2.51
N VAL A 264 -9.17 -2.17 2.23
CA VAL A 264 -9.58 -1.17 3.24
C VAL A 264 -11.03 -0.77 3.00
N GLU A 265 -11.73 -0.40 4.06
CA GLU A 265 -13.09 0.11 3.98
C GLU A 265 -13.12 1.52 3.40
N ALA A 266 -14.05 1.77 2.51
CA ALA A 266 -14.36 3.07 1.92
C ALA A 266 -15.87 3.24 1.76
N ALA A 267 -16.32 4.47 1.51
CA ALA A 267 -17.72 4.75 1.18
C ALA A 267 -17.84 5.22 -0.27
N GLY A 268 -18.91 4.83 -0.91
CA GLY A 268 -19.30 5.36 -2.22
C GLY A 268 -20.09 6.67 -2.11
N PRO A 269 -20.44 7.32 -3.25
CA PRO A 269 -21.15 8.62 -3.27
C PRO A 269 -22.52 8.60 -2.61
N GLU A 270 -23.19 7.46 -2.59
CA GLU A 270 -24.50 7.27 -1.96
C GLU A 270 -24.41 6.58 -0.59
N GLY A 271 -23.20 6.51 -0.01
CA GLY A 271 -22.94 5.87 1.29
C GLY A 271 -22.78 4.35 1.22
N GLU A 272 -22.57 3.78 0.04
CA GLU A 272 -22.30 2.33 -0.10
C GLU A 272 -21.05 1.94 0.67
N ALA A 273 -21.11 0.84 1.39
CA ALA A 273 -19.94 0.24 2.01
C ALA A 273 -19.11 -0.48 0.94
N LEU A 274 -17.89 -0.04 0.74
CA LEU A 274 -16.98 -0.55 -0.28
C LEU A 274 -15.70 -1.10 0.35
N LEU A 275 -15.10 -2.07 -0.31
CA LEU A 275 -13.74 -2.53 -0.05
C LEU A 275 -12.88 -2.18 -1.27
N VAL A 276 -11.78 -1.46 -1.03
CA VAL A 276 -10.86 -0.99 -2.06
C VAL A 276 -9.43 -1.37 -1.71
N PRO A 277 -8.52 -1.49 -2.70
CA PRO A 277 -7.11 -1.74 -2.39
C PRO A 277 -6.51 -0.59 -1.57
N GLY A 278 -6.10 -0.88 -0.33
CA GLY A 278 -5.24 0.01 0.44
C GLY A 278 -3.83 0.01 -0.14
N ALA A 279 -3.11 1.13 -0.06
CA ALA A 279 -1.83 1.24 -0.77
C ALA A 279 -0.78 0.26 -0.24
N GLY A 280 -0.69 0.06 1.09
CA GLY A 280 0.24 -0.91 1.65
C GLY A 280 0.50 -0.79 3.15
N VAL A 281 1.27 -1.71 3.69
CA VAL A 281 1.63 -1.75 5.10
C VAL A 281 3.16 -1.70 5.28
N PRO A 282 3.65 -1.07 6.36
CA PRO A 282 2.92 -0.58 7.55
C PRO A 282 2.35 0.84 7.44
N TRP A 283 2.79 1.67 6.48
CA TRP A 283 2.56 3.12 6.51
C TRP A 283 1.34 3.61 5.71
N TYR A 284 0.78 2.75 4.85
CA TYR A 284 -0.16 3.14 3.79
C TYR A 284 -1.42 2.27 3.78
N ALA A 285 -1.87 1.76 4.97
CA ALA A 285 -3.09 0.95 5.10
C ALA A 285 -4.36 1.83 5.00
N ALA A 286 -4.47 2.61 3.92
CA ALA A 286 -5.53 3.57 3.68
C ALA A 286 -5.82 3.69 2.17
N LEU A 287 -6.89 4.41 1.79
CA LEU A 287 -7.19 4.74 0.41
C LEU A 287 -6.18 5.75 -0.14
N PHE A 288 -5.46 5.34 -1.18
CA PHE A 288 -4.60 6.20 -1.99
C PHE A 288 -5.09 6.17 -3.43
N GLY A 289 -5.32 7.35 -4.02
CA GLY A 289 -5.88 7.47 -5.36
C GLY A 289 -5.07 6.71 -6.41
N ARG A 290 -3.81 7.07 -6.62
CA ARG A 290 -2.94 6.44 -7.61
C ARG A 290 -2.76 4.93 -7.38
N ASP A 291 -2.50 4.53 -6.14
CA ASP A 291 -2.21 3.13 -5.81
C ASP A 291 -3.42 2.23 -6.02
N ALA A 292 -4.59 2.66 -5.55
CA ALA A 292 -5.84 1.93 -5.75
C ALA A 292 -6.26 1.87 -7.23
N LEU A 293 -6.06 2.97 -7.99
CA LEU A 293 -6.35 3.02 -9.43
C LEU A 293 -5.46 2.07 -10.22
N LEU A 294 -4.14 2.09 -9.99
CA LEU A 294 -3.21 1.19 -10.70
C LEU A 294 -3.42 -0.28 -10.30
N ALA A 295 -3.57 -0.58 -9.00
CA ALA A 295 -3.86 -1.93 -8.56
C ALA A 295 -5.16 -2.47 -9.18
N SER A 296 -6.22 -1.66 -9.20
CA SER A 296 -7.50 -2.03 -9.81
C SER A 296 -7.40 -2.19 -11.32
N LEU A 297 -6.62 -1.37 -12.00
CA LEU A 297 -6.38 -1.46 -13.44
C LEU A 297 -5.65 -2.78 -13.80
N PHE A 298 -4.64 -3.15 -13.02
CA PHE A 298 -3.88 -4.39 -13.25
C PHE A 298 -4.71 -5.65 -13.01
N VAL A 299 -5.68 -5.57 -12.09
CA VAL A 299 -6.62 -6.66 -11.78
C VAL A 299 -7.79 -6.73 -12.76
N LEU A 300 -8.13 -5.61 -13.42
CA LEU A 300 -9.35 -5.45 -14.22
C LEU A 300 -9.60 -6.57 -15.25
N PRO A 301 -8.59 -7.06 -16.03
CA PRO A 301 -8.81 -8.14 -16.99
C PRO A 301 -9.28 -9.46 -16.35
N TYR A 302 -9.01 -9.65 -15.07
CA TYR A 302 -9.32 -10.87 -14.32
C TYR A 302 -10.51 -10.70 -13.38
N ARG A 303 -10.72 -9.50 -12.86
CA ARG A 303 -11.78 -9.17 -11.91
C ARG A 303 -12.14 -7.68 -11.96
N ALA A 304 -13.35 -7.36 -12.40
CA ALA A 304 -13.78 -5.97 -12.57
C ALA A 304 -14.28 -5.30 -11.26
N ALA A 305 -14.66 -6.07 -10.24
CA ALA A 305 -15.26 -5.54 -9.02
C ALA A 305 -14.36 -4.54 -8.26
N PRO A 306 -13.04 -4.76 -8.09
CA PRO A 306 -12.17 -3.77 -7.46
C PRO A 306 -12.12 -2.43 -8.21
N ALA A 307 -12.16 -2.44 -9.54
CA ALA A 307 -12.18 -1.22 -10.34
C ALA A 307 -13.47 -0.40 -10.12
N ALA A 308 -14.63 -1.06 -10.10
CA ALA A 308 -15.90 -0.39 -9.80
C ALA A 308 -15.91 0.21 -8.38
N ALA A 309 -15.46 -0.55 -7.37
CA ALA A 309 -15.39 -0.08 -5.99
C ALA A 309 -14.42 1.12 -5.85
N THR A 310 -13.24 1.05 -6.46
CA THR A 310 -12.25 2.13 -6.44
C THR A 310 -12.78 3.39 -7.10
N LEU A 311 -13.43 3.29 -8.26
CA LEU A 311 -14.04 4.43 -8.95
C LEU A 311 -15.11 5.10 -8.08
N LEU A 312 -15.99 4.33 -7.45
CA LEU A 312 -17.01 4.86 -6.54
C LEU A 312 -16.39 5.54 -5.31
N ALA A 313 -15.42 4.90 -4.66
CA ALA A 313 -14.76 5.46 -3.48
C ALA A 313 -14.03 6.77 -3.79
N LEU A 314 -13.37 6.86 -4.94
CA LEU A 314 -12.68 8.07 -5.37
C LEU A 314 -13.64 9.18 -5.82
N ALA A 315 -14.76 8.83 -6.43
CA ALA A 315 -15.83 9.79 -6.73
C ALA A 315 -16.42 10.41 -5.44
N ALA A 316 -16.61 9.61 -4.39
CA ALA A 316 -17.09 10.10 -3.08
C ALA A 316 -16.12 11.04 -2.37
N THR A 317 -14.84 11.00 -2.74
CA THR A 317 -13.77 11.83 -2.15
C THR A 317 -13.21 12.88 -3.11
N GLN A 318 -13.81 13.03 -4.30
CA GLN A 318 -13.46 14.06 -5.27
C GLN A 318 -13.63 15.46 -4.67
N ALA A 319 -12.72 16.37 -4.99
CA ALA A 319 -12.80 17.75 -4.51
C ALA A 319 -14.09 18.43 -5.04
N PRO A 320 -14.90 19.04 -4.16
CA PRO A 320 -16.17 19.67 -4.54
C PRO A 320 -15.93 20.98 -5.31
N ASP A 321 -17.02 21.52 -5.91
CA ASP A 321 -16.97 22.76 -6.69
C ASP A 321 -16.65 24.00 -5.82
N ASP A 322 -17.02 23.97 -4.53
CA ASP A 322 -16.67 25.00 -3.54
C ASP A 322 -15.84 24.35 -2.43
N PRO A 323 -14.54 24.12 -2.68
CA PRO A 323 -13.67 23.51 -1.70
C PRO A 323 -13.44 24.46 -0.52
N ASP A 324 -13.34 23.92 0.67
CA ASP A 324 -12.93 24.66 1.85
C ASP A 324 -11.62 25.42 1.54
N ALA A 325 -11.65 26.74 1.74
CA ALA A 325 -10.51 27.62 1.44
C ALA A 325 -9.23 27.27 2.23
N ALA A 326 -9.33 26.39 3.22
CA ALA A 326 -8.21 25.92 4.03
C ALA A 326 -7.23 24.99 3.29
N ASP A 327 -7.66 24.29 2.22
CA ASP A 327 -6.78 23.42 1.41
C ASP A 327 -6.61 23.98 -0.02
N PRO A 328 -5.49 24.65 -0.31
CA PRO A 328 -5.24 25.19 -1.65
C PRO A 328 -5.04 24.11 -2.73
N ALA A 329 -4.81 22.85 -2.33
CA ALA A 329 -4.69 21.72 -3.25
C ALA A 329 -6.05 21.13 -3.63
N ALA A 330 -7.10 21.34 -2.85
CA ALA A 330 -8.48 20.88 -3.11
C ALA A 330 -9.15 21.75 -4.18
N ARG A 331 -8.74 21.60 -5.43
CA ARG A 331 -9.38 22.30 -6.56
C ARG A 331 -10.54 21.48 -7.12
N PRO A 332 -11.65 22.11 -7.55
CA PRO A 332 -12.83 21.43 -8.08
C PRO A 332 -12.49 20.29 -9.05
N GLY A 333 -13.12 19.14 -8.86
CA GLY A 333 -12.96 17.97 -9.73
C GLY A 333 -11.67 17.16 -9.53
N ARG A 334 -10.73 17.60 -8.68
CA ARG A 334 -9.49 16.87 -8.42
C ARG A 334 -9.76 15.58 -7.64
N ILE A 335 -9.11 14.49 -8.02
CA ILE A 335 -9.18 13.21 -7.30
C ILE A 335 -8.17 13.22 -6.16
N VAL A 336 -8.58 12.67 -5.02
CA VAL A 336 -7.78 12.62 -3.80
C VAL A 336 -6.48 11.83 -4.00
N HIS A 337 -5.39 12.27 -3.36
CA HIS A 337 -4.15 11.51 -3.29
C HIS A 337 -4.23 10.44 -2.20
N GLU A 338 -4.60 10.84 -0.97
CA GLU A 338 -4.76 9.92 0.16
C GLU A 338 -5.85 10.40 1.13
N VAL A 339 -6.42 9.44 1.87
CA VAL A 339 -7.40 9.68 2.94
C VAL A 339 -6.90 9.03 4.22
N ARG A 340 -6.65 9.85 5.26
CA ARG A 340 -6.19 9.40 6.58
C ARG A 340 -7.23 9.58 7.64
N HIS A 341 -7.23 8.67 8.61
CA HIS A 341 -8.20 8.60 9.70
C HIS A 341 -7.58 8.85 11.09
N GLY A 342 -6.27 9.05 11.15
CA GLY A 342 -5.53 9.27 12.39
C GLY A 342 -5.90 10.57 13.09
N GLU A 343 -5.54 10.67 14.35
CA GLU A 343 -5.79 11.84 15.18
C GLU A 343 -5.21 13.13 14.59
N LEU A 344 -3.97 13.04 14.07
CA LEU A 344 -3.28 14.23 13.53
C LEU A 344 -3.95 14.77 12.29
N ALA A 345 -4.47 13.89 11.44
CA ALA A 345 -5.24 14.25 10.25
C ALA A 345 -6.60 14.85 10.65
N HIS A 346 -7.29 14.26 11.63
CA HIS A 346 -8.57 14.77 12.15
C HIS A 346 -8.48 16.21 12.68
N PHE A 347 -7.36 16.57 13.32
CA PHE A 347 -7.15 17.92 13.85
C PHE A 347 -6.35 18.84 12.91
N GLY A 348 -6.14 18.45 11.65
CA GLY A 348 -5.40 19.26 10.67
C GLY A 348 -3.93 19.51 11.04
N GLN A 349 -3.35 18.72 11.96
CA GLN A 349 -1.93 18.82 12.32
C GLN A 349 -1.01 18.22 11.23
N VAL A 350 -1.59 17.38 10.37
CA VAL A 350 -1.03 16.94 9.09
C VAL A 350 -2.09 17.15 8.00
N PRO A 351 -1.72 17.48 6.74
CA PRO A 351 -2.69 17.85 5.71
C PRO A 351 -3.44 16.65 5.10
N TYR A 352 -3.25 15.43 5.63
CA TYR A 352 -3.60 14.18 4.95
C TYR A 352 -5.01 13.64 5.25
N GLY A 353 -5.89 14.39 5.90
CA GLY A 353 -7.29 13.97 6.13
C GLY A 353 -8.02 13.64 4.82
N ARG A 354 -8.03 14.58 3.89
CA ARG A 354 -8.25 14.38 2.45
C ARG A 354 -7.20 15.22 1.74
N TYR A 355 -6.16 14.59 1.25
CA TYR A 355 -5.04 15.29 0.64
C TYR A 355 -5.06 15.13 -0.88
N TYR A 356 -4.94 16.23 -1.61
CA TYR A 356 -5.06 16.27 -3.06
C TYR A 356 -3.71 16.47 -3.79
N GLY A 357 -2.59 16.29 -3.13
CA GLY A 357 -1.25 16.49 -3.68
C GLY A 357 -0.81 15.40 -4.68
N SER A 358 -1.60 15.13 -5.71
CA SER A 358 -1.26 14.23 -6.82
C SER A 358 -1.74 14.82 -8.15
N VAL A 359 -0.86 14.84 -9.14
CA VAL A 359 -1.21 15.16 -10.53
C VAL A 359 -1.69 13.92 -11.29
N ASP A 360 -1.37 12.73 -10.79
CA ASP A 360 -1.59 11.44 -11.45
C ASP A 360 -3.00 10.90 -11.24
N ALA A 361 -3.56 11.06 -10.02
CA ALA A 361 -4.80 10.39 -9.62
C ALA A 361 -6.00 10.81 -10.48
N THR A 362 -6.10 12.09 -10.85
CA THR A 362 -7.23 12.60 -11.63
C THR A 362 -7.29 12.01 -13.06
N PRO A 363 -6.23 12.06 -13.88
CA PRO A 363 -6.27 11.39 -15.18
C PRO A 363 -6.37 9.86 -15.06
N LEU A 364 -5.72 9.21 -14.08
CA LEU A 364 -5.83 7.77 -13.88
C LEU A 364 -7.26 7.31 -13.51
N PHE A 365 -8.05 8.14 -12.81
CA PHE A 365 -9.47 7.89 -12.56
C PHE A 365 -10.25 7.76 -13.86
N LEU A 366 -10.03 8.65 -14.80
CA LEU A 366 -10.66 8.65 -16.13
C LEU A 366 -10.19 7.46 -16.98
N VAL A 367 -8.90 7.14 -16.90
CA VAL A 367 -8.32 5.96 -17.58
C VAL A 367 -8.98 4.68 -17.08
N LEU A 368 -9.12 4.52 -15.74
CA LEU A 368 -9.76 3.33 -15.17
C LEU A 368 -11.24 3.25 -15.52
N LEU A 369 -11.97 4.38 -15.55
CA LEU A 369 -13.39 4.41 -15.93
C LEU A 369 -13.59 3.97 -17.39
N GLY A 370 -12.76 4.48 -18.30
CA GLY A 370 -12.78 4.07 -19.71
C GLY A 370 -12.41 2.60 -19.88
N ALA A 371 -11.31 2.15 -19.24
CA ALA A 371 -10.86 0.76 -19.29
C ALA A 371 -11.91 -0.21 -18.70
N TYR A 372 -12.56 0.15 -17.59
CA TYR A 372 -13.64 -0.65 -17.01
C TYR A 372 -14.81 -0.83 -17.98
N THR A 373 -15.24 0.27 -18.60
CA THR A 373 -16.36 0.24 -19.55
C THR A 373 -16.02 -0.59 -20.79
N GLU A 374 -14.80 -0.45 -21.31
CA GLU A 374 -14.30 -1.21 -22.45
C GLU A 374 -14.21 -2.72 -22.13
N GLN A 375 -13.58 -3.07 -21.01
CA GLN A 375 -13.35 -4.46 -20.59
C GLN A 375 -14.64 -5.21 -20.26
N THR A 376 -15.61 -4.53 -19.62
CA THR A 376 -16.85 -5.17 -19.13
C THR A 376 -18.03 -5.03 -20.09
N GLY A 377 -18.00 -4.08 -21.01
CA GLY A 377 -19.16 -3.68 -21.82
C GLY A 377 -20.27 -2.99 -20.99
N GLN A 378 -20.05 -2.73 -19.70
CA GLN A 378 -21.07 -2.20 -18.79
C GLN A 378 -21.04 -0.67 -18.72
N ALA A 379 -21.97 -0.01 -19.41
CA ALA A 379 -22.06 1.44 -19.44
C ALA A 379 -22.72 2.09 -18.20
N ALA A 380 -23.34 1.29 -17.32
CA ALA A 380 -24.12 1.84 -16.18
C ALA A 380 -23.25 2.66 -15.21
N LEU A 381 -22.06 2.16 -14.88
CA LEU A 381 -21.11 2.88 -14.01
C LEU A 381 -20.62 4.19 -14.66
N ALA A 382 -20.31 4.15 -15.95
CA ALA A 382 -19.87 5.34 -16.69
C ALA A 382 -20.97 6.41 -16.77
N ARG A 383 -22.25 6.00 -16.92
CA ARG A 383 -23.39 6.96 -16.83
C ARG A 383 -23.52 7.55 -15.44
N ARG A 384 -23.44 6.72 -14.39
CA ARG A 384 -23.52 7.18 -12.99
C ARG A 384 -22.41 8.16 -12.64
N LEU A 385 -21.20 7.91 -13.11
CA LEU A 385 -20.02 8.71 -12.82
C LEU A 385 -19.74 9.81 -13.85
N GLU A 386 -20.65 10.07 -14.82
CA GLU A 386 -20.48 11.13 -15.80
C GLU A 386 -20.21 12.51 -15.16
N PRO A 387 -20.95 12.97 -14.12
CA PRO A 387 -20.66 14.25 -13.48
C PRO A 387 -19.24 14.31 -12.90
N HIS A 388 -18.79 13.24 -12.25
CA HIS A 388 -17.45 13.15 -11.69
C HIS A 388 -16.36 13.12 -12.78
N ALA A 389 -16.61 12.43 -13.88
CA ALA A 389 -15.69 12.39 -15.02
C ALA A 389 -15.56 13.77 -15.69
N ARG A 390 -16.67 14.49 -15.89
CA ARG A 390 -16.65 15.85 -16.43
C ARG A 390 -15.92 16.81 -15.49
N ALA A 391 -16.15 16.72 -14.19
CA ALA A 391 -15.43 17.51 -13.20
C ALA A 391 -13.91 17.22 -13.22
N ALA A 392 -13.51 15.94 -13.37
CA ALA A 392 -12.10 15.57 -13.48
C ALA A 392 -11.44 16.11 -14.75
N VAL A 393 -12.14 16.09 -15.90
CA VAL A 393 -11.66 16.74 -17.14
C VAL A 393 -11.57 18.26 -16.95
N GLY A 394 -12.60 18.89 -16.34
CA GLY A 394 -12.58 20.31 -16.00
C GLY A 394 -11.35 20.67 -15.15
N TRP A 395 -11.05 19.85 -14.13
CA TRP A 395 -9.82 20.04 -13.35
C TRP A 395 -8.56 19.99 -14.21
N MET A 396 -8.42 19.02 -15.12
CA MET A 396 -7.24 18.92 -15.99
C MET A 396 -7.07 20.16 -16.88
N LEU A 397 -8.19 20.66 -17.43
CA LEU A 397 -8.19 21.81 -18.33
C LEU A 397 -7.89 23.12 -17.57
N ASP A 398 -8.64 23.41 -16.51
CA ASP A 398 -8.70 24.73 -15.87
C ASP A 398 -7.67 24.87 -14.75
N HIS A 399 -7.57 23.86 -13.86
CA HIS A 399 -6.72 23.92 -12.67
C HIS A 399 -5.40 23.15 -12.85
N GLY A 400 -5.41 22.09 -13.63
CA GLY A 400 -4.21 21.30 -13.97
C GLY A 400 -3.28 21.99 -14.97
N GLY A 401 -3.80 22.96 -15.73
CA GLY A 401 -3.01 23.82 -16.62
C GLY A 401 -3.09 23.47 -18.11
N LEU A 402 -3.81 22.40 -18.52
CA LEU A 402 -3.86 22.01 -19.93
C LEU A 402 -4.36 23.11 -20.85
N ALA A 403 -5.39 23.88 -20.47
CA ALA A 403 -5.91 24.97 -21.28
C ALA A 403 -5.01 26.20 -21.28
N THR A 404 -4.20 26.43 -20.25
CA THR A 404 -3.39 27.64 -20.10
C THR A 404 -1.95 27.46 -20.50
N SER A 405 -1.28 26.38 -20.05
CA SER A 405 0.12 26.07 -20.35
C SER A 405 0.28 25.03 -21.46
N GLY A 406 -0.79 24.33 -21.82
CA GLY A 406 -0.77 23.20 -22.75
C GLY A 406 -0.38 21.86 -22.10
N TYR A 407 -0.13 21.84 -20.79
CA TYR A 407 0.34 20.67 -20.05
C TYR A 407 -0.29 20.57 -18.66
N LEU A 408 -0.40 19.34 -18.13
CA LEU A 408 -0.58 19.16 -16.70
C LEU A 408 0.70 19.49 -15.96
N LEU A 409 0.61 20.41 -15.01
CA LEU A 409 1.74 20.83 -14.19
C LEU A 409 1.43 20.71 -12.70
N HIS A 410 2.48 20.61 -11.90
CA HIS A 410 2.36 20.60 -10.45
C HIS A 410 3.45 21.43 -9.79
N ARG A 411 3.19 21.83 -8.56
CA ARG A 411 4.15 22.49 -7.67
C ARG A 411 4.18 21.73 -6.35
N ALA A 412 5.33 21.75 -5.68
CA ALA A 412 5.42 21.26 -4.32
C ALA A 412 4.52 22.07 -3.39
N ASP A 413 3.85 21.40 -2.45
CA ASP A 413 3.08 22.05 -1.40
C ASP A 413 3.96 22.37 -0.19
N GLU A 414 3.70 23.48 0.48
CA GLU A 414 4.33 23.78 1.75
C GLU A 414 3.88 22.76 2.81
N GLY A 415 4.82 21.94 3.30
CA GLY A 415 4.52 20.86 4.26
C GLY A 415 3.96 19.57 3.68
N GLY A 416 3.69 19.47 2.35
CA GLY A 416 3.28 18.26 1.64
C GLY A 416 4.43 17.52 0.96
N HIS A 417 4.12 16.84 -0.15
CA HIS A 417 5.11 16.12 -0.95
C HIS A 417 6.01 17.06 -1.76
N ALA A 418 7.28 16.66 -1.95
CA ALA A 418 8.23 17.42 -2.78
C ALA A 418 7.79 17.47 -4.26
N HIS A 419 7.11 16.43 -4.74
CA HIS A 419 6.54 16.33 -6.07
C HIS A 419 5.16 15.66 -6.00
N HIS A 420 4.21 16.10 -6.81
CA HIS A 420 2.87 15.52 -6.93
C HIS A 420 2.78 14.42 -7.99
N HIS A 421 3.90 13.87 -8.40
CA HIS A 421 4.06 12.78 -9.34
C HIS A 421 4.37 11.47 -8.62
N TRP A 422 4.31 10.31 -9.29
CA TRP A 422 4.60 9.03 -8.65
C TRP A 422 6.02 8.92 -8.07
N LYS A 423 6.99 9.64 -8.68
CA LYS A 423 8.33 9.86 -8.13
C LYS A 423 8.31 11.09 -7.20
N ASP A 424 7.75 10.92 -6.01
CA ASP A 424 7.46 12.00 -5.06
C ASP A 424 8.60 12.35 -4.09
N SER A 425 9.67 11.54 -4.06
CA SER A 425 10.81 11.80 -3.17
C SER A 425 11.64 13.01 -3.60
N PRO A 426 12.28 13.71 -2.64
CA PRO A 426 13.15 14.85 -2.97
C PRO A 426 14.25 14.49 -3.97
N GLY A 427 14.35 15.25 -5.07
CA GLY A 427 15.35 15.04 -6.12
C GLY A 427 15.07 13.89 -7.07
N ALA A 428 13.88 13.30 -7.03
CA ALA A 428 13.43 12.29 -7.98
C ALA A 428 13.31 12.82 -9.40
N LEU A 429 12.87 14.08 -9.54
CA LEU A 429 12.88 14.83 -10.79
C LEU A 429 14.16 15.66 -10.85
N CYS A 430 15.05 15.34 -11.77
CA CYS A 430 16.36 15.97 -11.92
C CYS A 430 16.83 15.97 -13.38
N ARG A 431 17.85 16.77 -13.68
CA ARG A 431 18.60 16.69 -14.93
C ARG A 431 19.65 15.57 -14.88
N ALA A 432 20.23 15.24 -16.01
CA ALA A 432 21.27 14.22 -16.12
C ALA A 432 22.45 14.48 -15.18
N ASP A 433 22.80 15.74 -14.93
CA ASP A 433 23.85 16.17 -13.99
C ASP A 433 23.44 16.11 -12.50
N GLY A 434 22.17 15.76 -12.21
CA GLY A 434 21.61 15.71 -10.87
C GLY A 434 21.04 17.03 -10.35
N SER A 435 21.11 18.11 -11.10
CA SER A 435 20.51 19.40 -10.73
C SER A 435 18.98 19.30 -10.72
N ARG A 436 18.34 20.05 -9.80
CA ARG A 436 16.89 19.97 -9.56
C ARG A 436 16.16 21.13 -10.25
N PRO A 437 14.92 20.91 -10.72
CA PRO A 437 14.09 22.01 -11.20
C PRO A 437 13.68 22.93 -10.04
N VAL A 438 13.37 24.18 -10.37
CA VAL A 438 12.80 25.16 -9.45
C VAL A 438 11.40 25.54 -9.96
N GLY A 439 10.43 25.69 -9.07
CA GLY A 439 9.08 26.11 -9.42
C GLY A 439 8.17 24.97 -9.87
N ALA A 440 7.26 25.27 -10.79
CA ALA A 440 6.35 24.28 -11.34
C ALA A 440 7.09 23.26 -12.22
N VAL A 441 6.61 22.03 -12.25
CA VAL A 441 7.18 20.94 -13.03
C VAL A 441 6.08 20.29 -13.86
N THR A 442 6.44 19.94 -15.10
CA THR A 442 5.60 19.23 -16.05
C THR A 442 6.18 17.84 -16.28
N SER A 443 5.75 16.83 -15.49
CA SER A 443 6.28 15.47 -15.60
C SER A 443 5.76 14.76 -16.84
N ALA A 444 6.63 14.01 -17.55
CA ALA A 444 6.29 13.30 -18.78
C ALA A 444 5.17 12.26 -18.55
N GLY A 445 5.28 11.42 -17.52
CA GLY A 445 4.28 10.38 -17.21
C GLY A 445 2.87 10.93 -17.03
N ALA A 446 2.72 12.09 -16.35
CA ALA A 446 1.41 12.71 -16.15
C ALA A 446 0.79 13.19 -17.48
N GLN A 447 1.60 13.62 -18.46
CA GLN A 447 1.10 13.96 -19.79
C GLN A 447 0.57 12.73 -20.52
N GLY A 448 1.26 11.60 -20.40
CA GLY A 448 0.77 10.33 -20.91
C GLY A 448 -0.58 9.95 -20.34
N TYR A 449 -0.75 10.05 -19.02
CA TYR A 449 -2.02 9.74 -18.36
C TYR A 449 -3.14 10.70 -18.80
N ALA A 450 -2.85 11.99 -18.93
CA ALA A 450 -3.82 12.97 -19.41
C ALA A 450 -4.27 12.69 -20.85
N TYR A 451 -3.34 12.32 -21.72
CA TYR A 451 -3.64 11.94 -23.10
C TYR A 451 -4.59 10.72 -23.17
N ASP A 452 -4.26 9.62 -22.48
CA ASP A 452 -5.10 8.42 -22.48
C ASP A 452 -6.47 8.70 -21.84
N ALA A 453 -6.51 9.50 -20.75
CA ALA A 453 -7.74 9.96 -20.11
C ALA A 453 -8.67 10.69 -21.07
N LEU A 454 -8.16 11.68 -21.79
CA LEU A 454 -8.93 12.46 -22.77
C LEU A 454 -9.45 11.58 -23.90
N ARG A 455 -8.64 10.67 -24.45
CA ARG A 455 -9.04 9.72 -25.47
C ARG A 455 -10.18 8.80 -25.02
N ARG A 456 -10.08 8.27 -23.79
CA ARG A 456 -11.10 7.40 -23.23
C ARG A 456 -12.38 8.15 -22.90
N VAL A 457 -12.29 9.38 -22.39
CA VAL A 457 -13.45 10.23 -22.16
C VAL A 457 -14.16 10.59 -23.46
N ALA A 458 -13.40 10.91 -24.53
CA ALA A 458 -13.97 11.14 -25.85
C ALA A 458 -14.76 9.92 -26.35
N GLN A 459 -14.24 8.70 -26.15
CA GLN A 459 -14.94 7.47 -26.48
C GLN A 459 -16.22 7.30 -25.63
N LEU A 460 -16.15 7.50 -24.29
CA LEU A 460 -17.32 7.44 -23.41
C LEU A 460 -18.39 8.48 -23.81
N ALA A 461 -17.97 9.70 -24.14
CA ALA A 461 -18.87 10.77 -24.57
C ALA A 461 -19.63 10.38 -25.85
N ARG A 462 -18.98 9.76 -26.82
CA ARG A 462 -19.64 9.28 -28.05
C ARG A 462 -20.55 8.08 -27.82
N THR A 463 -20.07 7.09 -27.05
CA THR A 463 -20.73 5.77 -27.00
C THR A 463 -21.69 5.58 -25.84
N VAL A 464 -21.51 6.33 -24.73
CA VAL A 464 -22.28 6.17 -23.49
C VAL A 464 -23.13 7.39 -23.15
N TRP A 465 -22.55 8.60 -23.31
CA TRP A 465 -23.22 9.86 -22.93
C TRP A 465 -23.95 10.54 -24.08
N ALA A 466 -23.72 10.11 -25.31
CA ALA A 466 -24.30 10.67 -26.53
C ALA A 466 -24.01 12.18 -26.72
N ASP A 467 -22.82 12.63 -26.29
CA ASP A 467 -22.35 14.02 -26.33
C ASP A 467 -21.15 14.13 -27.30
N VAL A 468 -21.44 14.25 -28.59
CA VAL A 468 -20.42 14.35 -29.64
C VAL A 468 -19.58 15.64 -29.51
N PRO A 469 -20.18 16.83 -29.25
CA PRO A 469 -19.39 18.04 -29.05
C PRO A 469 -18.36 17.93 -27.93
N TYR A 470 -18.72 17.30 -26.81
CA TYR A 470 -17.79 17.08 -25.70
C TYR A 470 -16.70 16.05 -26.06
N ALA A 471 -17.05 15.04 -26.82
CA ALA A 471 -16.07 14.09 -27.33
C ALA A 471 -15.04 14.79 -28.24
N ASP A 472 -15.49 15.66 -29.12
CA ASP A 472 -14.61 16.41 -30.03
C ASP A 472 -13.68 17.37 -29.28
N LEU A 473 -14.18 18.00 -28.20
CA LEU A 473 -13.36 18.81 -27.29
C LEU A 473 -12.22 17.98 -26.66
N CYS A 474 -12.55 16.81 -26.14
CA CYS A 474 -11.55 15.93 -25.52
C CYS A 474 -10.52 15.39 -26.53
N ASP A 475 -10.98 15.01 -27.74
CA ASP A 475 -10.07 14.56 -28.81
C ASP A 475 -9.14 15.67 -29.30
N GLN A 476 -9.64 16.90 -29.43
CA GLN A 476 -8.81 18.03 -29.80
C GLN A 476 -7.76 18.32 -28.73
N ALA A 477 -8.16 18.33 -27.43
CA ALA A 477 -7.22 18.53 -26.33
C ALA A 477 -6.14 17.44 -26.28
N ALA A 478 -6.51 16.19 -26.56
CA ALA A 478 -5.56 15.07 -26.65
C ALA A 478 -4.58 15.24 -27.83
N ALA A 479 -5.07 15.63 -29.01
CA ALA A 479 -4.25 15.87 -30.19
C ALA A 479 -3.25 17.02 -29.95
N ASP A 480 -3.74 18.14 -29.42
CA ASP A 480 -2.90 19.30 -29.08
C ASP A 480 -1.82 18.95 -28.05
N LEU A 481 -2.13 18.12 -27.05
CA LEU A 481 -1.18 17.66 -26.05
C LEU A 481 -0.09 16.79 -26.70
N ARG A 482 -0.47 15.85 -27.60
CA ARG A 482 0.49 14.99 -28.31
C ARG A 482 1.46 15.80 -29.15
N ASP A 483 0.94 16.74 -29.96
CA ASP A 483 1.76 17.56 -30.88
C ASP A 483 2.76 18.42 -30.10
N ARG A 484 2.32 19.02 -28.97
CA ARG A 484 3.21 19.77 -28.09
C ARG A 484 4.25 18.89 -27.42
N PHE A 485 3.80 17.73 -26.89
CA PHE A 485 4.69 16.79 -26.20
C PHE A 485 5.83 16.34 -27.11
N GLN A 486 5.51 15.95 -28.34
CA GLN A 486 6.50 15.49 -29.30
C GLN A 486 7.56 16.58 -29.59
N ARG A 487 7.15 17.85 -29.68
CA ARG A 487 8.04 18.96 -29.96
C ARG A 487 8.91 19.35 -28.76
N ASP A 488 8.34 19.35 -27.54
CA ASP A 488 8.96 19.99 -26.38
C ASP A 488 9.68 18.98 -25.46
N PHE A 489 9.29 17.69 -25.48
CA PHE A 489 9.89 16.66 -24.64
C PHE A 489 10.91 15.79 -25.36
N TRP A 490 10.91 15.75 -26.70
CA TRP A 490 11.82 14.88 -27.41
C TRP A 490 13.25 15.43 -27.40
N LEU A 491 14.19 14.63 -26.90
CA LEU A 491 15.61 14.94 -26.83
C LEU A 491 16.31 14.31 -28.04
N GLU A 492 16.46 15.08 -29.14
CA GLU A 492 17.04 14.59 -30.40
C GLU A 492 18.41 13.90 -30.23
N PRO A 493 19.37 14.45 -29.45
CA PRO A 493 20.67 13.79 -29.29
C PRO A 493 20.60 12.43 -28.59
N GLN A 494 19.62 12.22 -27.71
CA GLN A 494 19.43 10.99 -26.94
C GLN A 494 18.46 10.02 -27.62
N GLY A 495 17.66 10.48 -28.59
CA GLY A 495 16.56 9.70 -29.16
C GLY A 495 15.57 9.22 -28.11
N PHE A 496 15.26 10.07 -27.09
CA PHE A 496 14.52 9.69 -25.91
C PHE A 496 13.72 10.86 -25.34
N PRO A 497 12.56 10.65 -24.67
CA PRO A 497 11.81 11.73 -24.07
C PRO A 497 12.45 12.25 -22.77
N ALA A 498 12.38 13.55 -22.53
CA ALA A 498 12.75 14.17 -21.27
C ALA A 498 11.87 13.65 -20.11
N LEU A 499 12.45 13.56 -18.92
CA LEU A 499 11.74 13.17 -17.69
C LEU A 499 10.63 14.18 -17.33
N ALA A 500 10.88 15.46 -17.55
CA ALA A 500 9.96 16.54 -17.26
C ALA A 500 10.41 17.84 -17.97
N LEU A 501 9.58 18.89 -17.91
CA LEU A 501 9.99 20.26 -18.18
C LEU A 501 9.96 21.06 -16.86
N ASP A 502 10.91 22.00 -16.70
CA ASP A 502 10.92 22.95 -15.58
C ASP A 502 9.94 24.13 -15.83
N ALA A 503 9.89 25.08 -14.89
CA ALA A 503 9.00 26.24 -14.96
C ALA A 503 9.26 27.15 -16.18
N ASP A 504 10.46 27.09 -16.74
CA ASP A 504 10.87 27.87 -17.94
C ASP A 504 10.67 27.06 -19.25
N GLY A 505 10.10 25.85 -19.16
CA GLY A 505 9.92 24.92 -20.28
C GLY A 505 11.20 24.19 -20.72
N ARG A 506 12.27 24.23 -19.91
CA ARG A 506 13.53 23.53 -20.24
C ARG A 506 13.44 22.06 -19.85
N PRO A 507 13.91 21.14 -20.72
CA PRO A 507 13.85 19.72 -20.43
C PRO A 507 14.73 19.31 -19.24
N LEU A 508 14.21 18.39 -18.41
CA LEU A 508 14.99 17.58 -17.49
C LEU A 508 15.45 16.35 -18.29
N ASP A 509 16.68 16.36 -18.72
CA ASP A 509 17.28 15.44 -19.68
C ASP A 509 17.78 14.12 -19.08
N ALA A 510 17.46 13.84 -17.82
CA ALA A 510 17.75 12.54 -17.20
C ALA A 510 16.95 11.43 -17.89
N LEU A 511 17.64 10.34 -18.26
CA LEU A 511 17.04 9.16 -18.89
C LEU A 511 16.35 8.32 -17.83
N ALA A 512 15.03 8.28 -17.84
CA ALA A 512 14.20 7.69 -16.77
C ALA A 512 13.13 6.73 -17.29
N SER A 513 12.71 5.81 -16.43
CA SER A 513 11.69 4.79 -16.73
C SER A 513 10.31 5.33 -17.05
N ASP A 514 10.03 6.60 -16.73
CA ASP A 514 8.76 7.28 -17.05
C ASP A 514 8.40 7.20 -18.55
N ALA A 515 9.40 6.99 -19.41
CA ALA A 515 9.20 6.70 -20.84
C ALA A 515 8.35 5.43 -21.06
N GLY A 516 8.40 4.43 -20.18
CA GLY A 516 7.53 3.26 -20.19
C GLY A 516 6.05 3.60 -19.98
N HIS A 517 5.76 4.63 -19.18
CA HIS A 517 4.40 5.14 -18.97
C HIS A 517 3.85 5.85 -20.22
N LEU A 518 4.73 6.48 -21.01
CA LEU A 518 4.37 7.07 -22.31
C LEU A 518 4.02 5.98 -23.33
N LEU A 519 4.73 4.85 -23.32
CA LEU A 519 4.37 3.68 -24.12
C LEU A 519 3.00 3.14 -23.72
N TRP A 520 2.77 2.94 -22.41
CA TRP A 520 1.49 2.44 -21.90
C TRP A 520 0.31 3.33 -22.31
N SER A 521 0.44 4.65 -22.17
CA SER A 521 -0.61 5.61 -22.53
C SER A 521 -0.85 5.73 -24.04
N GLY A 522 0.12 5.34 -24.88
CA GLY A 522 0.07 5.48 -26.33
C GLY A 522 0.22 6.94 -26.80
N LEU A 523 0.86 7.77 -25.98
CA LEU A 523 1.11 9.17 -26.34
C LEU A 523 2.12 9.31 -27.49
N LEU A 524 3.14 8.45 -27.54
CA LEU A 524 4.17 8.49 -28.57
C LEU A 524 3.66 7.97 -29.92
N ASP A 525 4.13 8.55 -31.01
CA ASP A 525 3.95 7.95 -32.32
C ASP A 525 4.71 6.63 -32.44
N LYS A 526 4.29 5.76 -33.35
CA LYS A 526 4.77 4.38 -33.41
C LYS A 526 6.28 4.26 -33.49
N GLU A 527 6.90 5.07 -34.36
CA GLU A 527 8.35 5.06 -34.59
C GLU A 527 9.13 5.44 -33.33
N TYR A 528 8.70 6.49 -32.62
CA TYR A 528 9.28 6.93 -31.37
C TYR A 528 9.07 5.90 -30.25
N GLY A 529 7.88 5.32 -30.17
CA GLY A 529 7.55 4.28 -29.20
C GLY A 529 8.42 3.04 -29.35
N GLU A 530 8.68 2.58 -30.60
CA GLU A 530 9.58 1.45 -30.84
C GLU A 530 11.03 1.74 -30.43
N VAL A 531 11.54 2.96 -30.71
CA VAL A 531 12.88 3.38 -30.27
C VAL A 531 12.98 3.39 -28.76
N VAL A 532 12.04 4.04 -28.09
CA VAL A 532 11.97 4.12 -26.61
C VAL A 532 11.87 2.72 -25.99
N GLY A 533 11.00 1.87 -26.53
CA GLY A 533 10.81 0.53 -25.98
C GLY A 533 12.08 -0.33 -26.02
N ARG A 534 12.82 -0.32 -27.14
CA ARG A 534 14.10 -1.02 -27.24
C ARG A 534 15.16 -0.41 -26.31
N ARG A 535 15.20 0.92 -26.20
CA ARG A 535 16.14 1.64 -25.32
C ARG A 535 15.96 1.29 -23.83
N LEU A 536 14.72 1.07 -23.37
CA LEU A 536 14.44 0.66 -21.99
C LEU A 536 14.99 -0.72 -21.63
N LEU A 537 15.32 -1.56 -22.62
CA LEU A 537 15.89 -2.89 -22.41
C LEU A 537 17.42 -2.94 -22.60
N GLU A 538 18.09 -1.80 -22.81
CA GLU A 538 19.54 -1.73 -22.84
C GLU A 538 20.16 -1.88 -21.44
N PRO A 539 21.44 -2.28 -21.32
CA PRO A 539 22.04 -2.68 -20.03
C PRO A 539 22.05 -1.60 -18.94
N ASP A 540 22.12 -0.31 -19.32
CA ASP A 540 22.08 0.78 -18.35
C ASP A 540 20.68 0.99 -17.74
N PHE A 541 19.63 0.66 -18.48
CA PHE A 541 18.25 0.64 -17.95
C PHE A 541 17.88 -0.72 -17.36
N PHE A 542 18.07 -1.81 -18.09
CA PHE A 542 17.61 -3.13 -17.68
C PHE A 542 18.69 -3.88 -16.88
N SER A 543 18.47 -3.97 -15.57
CA SER A 543 19.39 -4.61 -14.62
C SER A 543 19.44 -6.14 -14.70
N GLY A 544 18.53 -6.75 -15.48
CA GLY A 544 18.24 -8.20 -15.43
C GLY A 544 17.18 -8.59 -14.40
N TRP A 545 16.88 -7.72 -13.42
CA TRP A 545 15.74 -7.83 -12.49
C TRP A 545 14.57 -6.94 -12.87
N GLY A 546 14.75 -6.03 -13.80
CA GLY A 546 13.78 -5.07 -14.29
C GLY A 546 14.43 -3.77 -14.77
N VAL A 547 13.61 -2.86 -15.29
CA VAL A 547 14.01 -1.52 -15.72
C VAL A 547 14.20 -0.63 -14.49
N ARG A 548 15.37 0.01 -14.41
CA ARG A 548 15.72 0.98 -13.36
C ARG A 548 14.96 2.28 -13.55
N THR A 549 14.58 2.91 -12.45
CA THR A 549 13.90 4.23 -12.48
C THR A 549 14.74 5.35 -13.09
N LEU A 550 16.05 5.20 -13.11
CA LEU A 550 17.01 6.06 -13.80
C LEU A 550 18.10 5.18 -14.41
N ALA A 551 18.50 5.44 -15.66
CA ALA A 551 19.54 4.69 -16.32
C ALA A 551 20.88 4.83 -15.60
N ALA A 552 21.62 3.72 -15.46
CA ALA A 552 22.94 3.71 -14.85
C ALA A 552 23.94 4.56 -15.65
N GLY A 553 25.01 5.00 -14.99
CA GLY A 553 26.04 5.83 -15.60
C GLY A 553 25.75 7.34 -15.60
N GLN A 554 24.53 7.77 -15.28
CA GLN A 554 24.21 9.18 -15.07
C GLN A 554 24.70 9.67 -13.69
N PRO A 555 25.19 10.91 -13.53
CA PRO A 555 25.62 11.45 -12.23
C PRO A 555 24.58 11.36 -11.11
N ALA A 556 23.29 11.45 -11.45
CA ALA A 556 22.20 11.35 -10.49
C ALA A 556 21.83 9.92 -10.11
N TYR A 557 22.32 8.91 -10.84
CA TYR A 557 22.02 7.50 -10.58
C TYR A 557 22.61 7.02 -9.26
N HIS A 558 21.84 6.23 -8.54
CA HIS A 558 22.31 5.49 -7.37
C HIS A 558 21.50 4.18 -7.23
N PRO A 559 22.12 3.00 -7.14
CA PRO A 559 21.39 1.72 -7.11
C PRO A 559 20.41 1.61 -5.92
N LEU A 560 20.70 2.27 -4.80
CA LEU A 560 19.81 2.43 -3.64
C LEU A 560 19.06 3.77 -3.66
N GLY A 561 19.02 4.47 -4.78
CA GLY A 561 18.20 5.68 -4.95
C GLY A 561 16.75 5.28 -5.18
N TYR A 562 15.85 5.59 -4.24
CA TYR A 562 14.46 5.14 -4.22
C TYR A 562 13.72 5.37 -5.56
N HIS A 563 13.87 6.57 -6.16
CA HIS A 563 13.35 6.91 -7.49
C HIS A 563 14.46 7.27 -8.50
N ARG A 564 15.73 6.99 -8.19
CA ARG A 564 16.90 7.33 -9.01
C ARG A 564 17.85 6.15 -9.23
N GLY A 565 17.27 4.98 -9.50
CA GLY A 565 18.04 3.77 -9.80
C GLY A 565 17.39 2.48 -9.33
N ALA A 566 16.54 2.48 -8.29
CA ALA A 566 15.81 1.30 -7.86
C ALA A 566 14.86 0.78 -8.94
N VAL A 567 14.49 -0.49 -8.86
CA VAL A 567 13.54 -1.19 -9.73
C VAL A 567 12.19 -1.29 -9.03
N TRP A 568 11.15 -0.75 -9.65
CA TRP A 568 9.79 -0.75 -9.11
C TRP A 568 8.88 -1.69 -9.90
N PRO A 569 8.19 -2.64 -9.26
CA PRO A 569 7.34 -3.59 -9.97
C PRO A 569 6.24 -2.94 -10.81
N HIS A 570 5.50 -1.97 -10.25
CA HIS A 570 4.39 -1.32 -10.97
C HIS A 570 4.86 -0.47 -12.17
N ASP A 571 6.00 0.19 -12.06
CA ASP A 571 6.65 0.95 -13.15
C ASP A 571 6.99 0.01 -14.32
N ASN A 572 7.58 -1.15 -13.98
CA ASN A 572 7.88 -2.20 -14.95
C ASN A 572 6.62 -2.87 -15.55
N ALA A 573 5.54 -2.98 -14.78
CA ALA A 573 4.26 -3.47 -15.28
C ALA A 573 3.69 -2.53 -16.35
N LEU A 574 3.71 -1.22 -16.10
CA LEU A 574 3.28 -0.21 -17.09
C LEU A 574 4.18 -0.23 -18.32
N ALA A 575 5.51 -0.34 -18.14
CA ALA A 575 6.45 -0.48 -19.24
C ALA A 575 6.16 -1.73 -20.08
N ALA A 576 5.91 -2.89 -19.46
CA ALA A 576 5.60 -4.14 -20.17
C ALA A 576 4.28 -4.07 -20.95
N LEU A 577 3.23 -3.49 -20.37
CA LEU A 577 1.96 -3.23 -21.07
C LEU A 577 2.16 -2.27 -22.24
N GLY A 578 3.01 -1.25 -22.06
CA GLY A 578 3.39 -0.31 -23.12
C GLY A 578 4.15 -0.99 -24.24
N LEU A 579 5.15 -1.82 -23.94
CA LEU A 579 5.91 -2.59 -24.91
C LEU A 579 4.98 -3.48 -25.75
N ALA A 580 4.06 -4.19 -25.12
CA ALA A 580 3.05 -5.00 -25.81
C ALA A 580 2.16 -4.15 -26.74
N ARG A 581 1.72 -2.97 -26.29
CA ARG A 581 0.93 -2.02 -27.08
C ARG A 581 1.64 -1.59 -28.38
N TYR A 582 2.96 -1.44 -28.35
CA TYR A 582 3.78 -1.07 -29.52
C TYR A 582 4.28 -2.28 -30.32
N GLY A 583 3.81 -3.50 -30.01
CA GLY A 583 4.19 -4.72 -30.72
C GLY A 583 5.56 -5.29 -30.34
N LEU A 584 6.19 -4.76 -29.29
CA LEU A 584 7.48 -5.20 -28.75
C LEU A 584 7.27 -6.36 -27.76
N HIS A 585 6.70 -7.46 -28.24
CA HIS A 585 6.28 -8.59 -27.41
C HIS A 585 7.44 -9.36 -26.78
N ASP A 586 8.58 -9.43 -27.46
CA ASP A 586 9.78 -10.12 -26.93
C ASP A 586 10.40 -9.31 -25.77
N GLU A 587 10.41 -7.99 -25.89
CA GLU A 587 10.83 -7.08 -24.83
C GLU A 587 9.89 -7.17 -23.62
N ALA A 588 8.57 -7.21 -23.84
CA ALA A 588 7.59 -7.41 -22.79
C ALA A 588 7.79 -8.76 -22.07
N ARG A 589 8.01 -9.85 -22.81
CA ARG A 589 8.32 -11.17 -22.24
C ARG A 589 9.61 -11.15 -21.42
N ARG A 590 10.63 -10.42 -21.87
CA ARG A 590 11.90 -10.29 -21.15
C ARG A 590 11.69 -9.63 -19.79
N VAL A 591 10.89 -8.57 -19.69
CA VAL A 591 10.52 -7.93 -18.42
C VAL A 591 9.73 -8.92 -17.55
N ALA A 592 8.69 -9.56 -18.09
CA ALA A 592 7.85 -10.51 -17.36
C ALA A 592 8.65 -11.70 -16.79
N ALA A 593 9.58 -12.26 -17.59
CA ALA A 593 10.45 -13.36 -17.16
C ALA A 593 11.36 -12.96 -15.96
N ALA A 594 11.90 -11.73 -15.97
CA ALA A 594 12.72 -11.24 -14.86
C ALA A 594 11.91 -11.17 -13.55
N PHE A 595 10.66 -10.70 -13.62
CA PHE A 595 9.78 -10.63 -12.44
C PHE A 595 9.26 -12.02 -12.01
N ALA A 596 9.00 -12.93 -12.93
CA ALA A 596 8.64 -14.31 -12.60
C ALA A 596 9.77 -15.02 -11.84
N GLU A 597 11.02 -14.83 -12.29
CA GLU A 597 12.19 -15.35 -11.60
C GLU A 597 12.40 -14.67 -10.23
N ALA A 598 12.30 -13.33 -10.16
CA ALA A 598 12.40 -12.61 -8.91
C ALA A 598 11.39 -13.14 -7.88
N ALA A 599 10.13 -13.34 -8.27
CA ALA A 599 9.10 -13.90 -7.41
C ALA A 599 9.48 -15.32 -6.91
N SER A 600 10.00 -16.18 -7.78
CA SER A 600 10.41 -17.54 -7.40
C SER A 600 11.53 -17.56 -6.34
N LEU A 601 12.44 -16.60 -6.41
CA LEU A 601 13.57 -16.46 -5.47
C LEU A 601 13.18 -15.81 -4.13
N THR A 602 12.02 -15.13 -4.09
CA THR A 602 11.54 -14.39 -2.91
C THR A 602 10.33 -15.02 -2.22
N GLY A 603 10.10 -16.32 -2.45
CA GLY A 603 9.00 -17.08 -1.80
C GLY A 603 7.64 -16.84 -2.44
N GLY A 604 7.58 -16.52 -3.73
CA GLY A 604 6.36 -16.34 -4.52
C GLY A 604 5.82 -14.91 -4.54
N GLY A 605 6.29 -14.01 -3.68
CA GLY A 605 5.93 -12.59 -3.69
C GLY A 605 7.03 -11.72 -4.30
N LEU A 606 6.69 -10.52 -4.79
CA LEU A 606 7.67 -9.55 -5.27
C LEU A 606 8.13 -8.63 -4.13
N PRO A 607 9.42 -8.21 -4.11
CA PRO A 607 9.84 -7.11 -3.25
C PRO A 607 9.12 -5.83 -3.69
N SER A 608 8.65 -5.01 -2.73
CA SER A 608 7.96 -3.76 -3.06
C SER A 608 8.84 -2.81 -3.88
N VAL A 609 10.12 -2.78 -3.60
CA VAL A 609 11.16 -2.11 -4.39
C VAL A 609 12.44 -2.94 -4.31
N ALA A 610 13.09 -3.17 -5.43
CA ALA A 610 14.42 -3.75 -5.47
C ALA A 610 15.49 -2.67 -5.77
N ALA A 611 16.68 -2.83 -5.20
CA ALA A 611 17.82 -1.99 -5.55
C ALA A 611 18.22 -2.22 -7.02
N GLY A 612 18.79 -1.20 -7.67
CA GLY A 612 19.14 -1.22 -9.08
C GLY A 612 20.46 -1.91 -9.41
N TYR A 613 20.94 -2.84 -8.60
CA TYR A 613 22.13 -3.65 -8.89
C TYR A 613 21.88 -4.58 -10.08
N ASP A 614 22.93 -4.88 -10.84
CA ASP A 614 22.86 -5.84 -11.92
C ASP A 614 22.61 -7.26 -11.39
N ARG A 615 21.93 -8.06 -12.19
CA ARG A 615 21.73 -9.49 -11.90
C ARG A 615 23.06 -10.24 -11.73
N ALA A 616 24.13 -9.79 -12.38
CA ALA A 616 25.45 -10.36 -12.23
C ALA A 616 26.06 -10.13 -10.83
N ASP A 617 25.62 -9.09 -10.12
CA ASP A 617 26.12 -8.72 -8.80
C ASP A 617 25.43 -9.48 -7.65
N SER A 618 24.24 -10.03 -7.88
CA SER A 618 23.47 -10.71 -6.82
C SER A 618 22.63 -11.86 -7.38
N PRO A 619 22.61 -13.03 -6.71
CA PRO A 619 21.84 -14.21 -7.13
C PRO A 619 20.31 -14.01 -7.00
N ALA A 620 19.86 -12.95 -6.33
CA ALA A 620 18.45 -12.57 -6.15
C ALA A 620 18.31 -11.05 -6.12
N PRO A 621 17.11 -10.51 -6.40
CA PRO A 621 16.86 -9.08 -6.25
C PRO A 621 17.20 -8.62 -4.84
N VAL A 622 17.97 -7.55 -4.71
CA VAL A 622 18.32 -6.97 -3.41
C VAL A 622 17.16 -6.07 -2.96
N PRO A 623 16.44 -6.38 -1.86
CA PRO A 623 15.35 -5.54 -1.40
C PRO A 623 15.86 -4.14 -1.00
N HIS A 624 15.11 -3.11 -1.38
CA HIS A 624 15.45 -1.74 -0.98
C HIS A 624 15.20 -1.55 0.53
N PRO A 625 16.14 -0.93 1.29
CA PRO A 625 16.06 -0.86 2.76
C PRO A 625 14.85 -0.10 3.30
N TYR A 626 14.30 0.83 2.52
CA TYR A 626 13.14 1.67 2.91
C TYR A 626 11.83 1.26 2.22
N ALA A 627 11.81 0.10 1.57
CA ALA A 627 10.61 -0.41 0.91
C ALA A 627 9.55 -0.81 1.95
N SER A 628 8.29 -0.59 1.64
CA SER A 628 7.15 -1.16 2.36
C SER A 628 7.23 -2.70 2.36
N VAL A 629 6.52 -3.34 3.27
CA VAL A 629 6.55 -4.80 3.36
C VAL A 629 5.62 -5.42 2.31
N ARG A 630 4.43 -4.84 2.15
CA ARG A 630 3.43 -5.24 1.16
C ARG A 630 2.74 -4.01 0.58
N GLU A 631 2.53 -4.00 -0.74
CA GLU A 631 1.82 -2.93 -1.46
C GLU A 631 0.87 -3.52 -2.49
N SER A 632 -0.33 -2.93 -2.63
CA SER A 632 -1.37 -3.44 -3.53
C SER A 632 -0.98 -3.40 -5.00
N ARG A 633 -0.33 -2.32 -5.47
CA ARG A 633 0.16 -2.22 -6.85
C ARG A 633 1.27 -3.22 -7.17
N VAL A 634 2.08 -3.59 -6.18
CA VAL A 634 3.11 -4.63 -6.32
C VAL A 634 2.46 -6.01 -6.39
N ALA A 635 1.51 -6.28 -5.50
CA ALA A 635 0.73 -7.51 -5.51
C ALA A 635 -0.05 -7.71 -6.82
N ALA A 636 -0.50 -6.61 -7.44
CA ALA A 636 -1.20 -6.64 -8.74
C ALA A 636 -0.25 -6.72 -9.95
N THR A 637 1.04 -6.41 -9.80
CA THR A 637 2.02 -6.39 -10.90
C THR A 637 2.07 -7.69 -11.71
N PRO A 638 2.11 -8.91 -11.12
CA PRO A 638 2.14 -10.15 -11.90
C PRO A 638 0.92 -10.34 -12.80
N LEU A 639 -0.27 -9.81 -12.42
CA LEU A 639 -1.47 -9.83 -13.25
C LEU A 639 -1.30 -8.93 -14.49
N ALA A 640 -0.76 -7.72 -14.32
CA ALA A 640 -0.45 -6.84 -15.44
C ALA A 640 0.57 -7.45 -16.40
N LEU A 641 1.61 -8.11 -15.86
CA LEU A 641 2.62 -8.80 -16.67
C LEU A 641 2.02 -9.99 -17.45
N LEU A 642 1.12 -10.78 -16.82
CA LEU A 642 0.36 -11.82 -17.54
C LEU A 642 -0.47 -11.23 -18.69
N THR A 643 -1.12 -10.09 -18.48
CA THR A 643 -1.86 -9.38 -19.53
C THR A 643 -0.91 -8.94 -20.65
N ALA A 644 0.26 -8.40 -20.34
CA ALA A 644 1.23 -7.92 -21.32
C ALA A 644 1.78 -9.05 -22.23
N VAL A 645 1.95 -10.26 -21.69
CA VAL A 645 2.52 -11.38 -22.45
C VAL A 645 1.48 -12.33 -23.04
N GLY A 646 0.26 -12.33 -22.49
CA GLY A 646 -0.83 -13.24 -22.89
C GLY A 646 -1.68 -12.73 -24.06
N GLY A 647 -1.60 -11.45 -24.41
CA GLY A 647 -2.41 -10.86 -25.49
C GLY A 647 -3.90 -10.87 -25.16
N VAL A 648 -4.30 -10.68 -23.88
CA VAL A 648 -5.70 -10.61 -23.44
C VAL A 648 -6.29 -9.25 -23.73
#